data_477fe763681bed065a6cf20ff432ab75
#
_entry.id   477fe763681bed065a6cf20ff432ab75
#
_cell.length_a   1.000
_cell.length_b   1.000
_cell.length_c   1.000
_cell.angle_alpha   90.00
_cell.angle_beta   90.00
_cell.angle_gamma   90.00
#
_symmetry.space_group_name_H-M   'P 1'
#
loop_
_entity.id
_entity.type
_entity.pdbx_description
1 polymer ?
#
loop_
_entity_poly.entity_id
_entity_poly.type
_entity_poly.pdbx_seq_one_letter_code
_entity_poly.pdbx_strand_id
1 'polypeptide(L)'
;MAKGSKEALVYTRNIGIMAHIDAGKTTTSERILFYTGLTHKIGEVHDGAATMDWMEQEQERGITISSAATTANWKYNDKTYKINLIDTPGHVDFTVEVERSLRILDGAVAAFCAVGGVEPQSETVWRQADKYKVPRIGYVNKMDRSGANFYEVVRQVKEVLGATPCPIQIPIGSEENFKGVVDLVTMQAYYWHDETMGAQYHVEDIPADLVDEANEWREKMLETIAEFDDALMEKFFDDPSTITTEEIKNAIRKGTLEMQINPMICGSSFKNKGVQTLLDAVCAYLPSPSDTDAITGTDPRNPEKELVRHPDPNEPLCALAFKIATDPYVGRLCFFRVYSGELDAGSYVYNSRSDKKERISRLFQMHSNKQNPKEFIGCGDIGAGVGFKDIRTGDTLCDEAHPITLESMDFPEPVIGIAVEPKTQKDLDKLSTGLAKLAEEDPTFTVKTDEDTGQTVISGMGELHLEIIIDRLKREFKVEANQGRPQVSYKEAITKPVELREVYKKQTGGRGKFADIIVRVEPGDRDFEGELQFIDEVKGGNIPKEYIPSIQKGFQRAMKNGILAGYALDKLKVTVLDGSYHPVDSDQLSFEICAIQAFRSASEKAGPVLKEPIMKVEVVTPEESMGDVISDLNKRRGQVEGMESNRSGARIVKAKTPLSEMFGYVTALRTITSGRATSTMSFSHFEEVSSSIARKVLEEVKGRVDLIK
;
A
#
# COMPACT_ATOMS: atom_id res chain seq x y z
N MET A 1 5.40 -22.19 20.07
CA MET A 1 6.45 -22.78 19.23
C MET A 1 7.74 -22.78 20.03
N ALA A 2 8.60 -23.77 19.83
CA ALA A 2 9.90 -23.78 20.50
C ALA A 2 10.82 -22.72 19.86
N LYS A 3 11.59 -22.02 20.68
CA LYS A 3 12.60 -21.06 20.26
C LYS A 3 13.64 -21.76 19.36
N GLY A 4 14.04 -21.14 18.26
CA GLY A 4 15.02 -21.69 17.32
C GLY A 4 14.53 -22.77 16.35
N SER A 5 13.22 -23.02 16.27
CA SER A 5 12.66 -24.12 15.45
C SER A 5 12.43 -23.69 13.99
N LYS A 6 13.24 -24.23 13.06
CA LYS A 6 12.99 -24.09 11.61
C LYS A 6 11.69 -24.80 11.15
N GLU A 7 11.27 -25.85 11.86
CA GLU A 7 10.04 -26.59 11.53
C GLU A 7 8.79 -25.70 11.65
N ALA A 8 8.81 -24.73 12.58
CA ALA A 8 7.72 -23.78 12.76
C ALA A 8 7.47 -22.91 11.53
N LEU A 9 8.52 -22.59 10.75
CA LEU A 9 8.40 -21.76 9.54
C LEU A 9 7.54 -22.42 8.47
N VAL A 10 7.68 -23.72 8.28
CA VAL A 10 6.94 -24.49 7.26
C VAL A 10 5.42 -24.41 7.48
N TYR A 11 4.99 -24.35 8.74
CA TYR A 11 3.58 -24.30 9.14
C TYR A 11 3.08 -22.89 9.47
N THR A 12 3.83 -21.86 9.10
CA THR A 12 3.40 -20.46 9.22
C THR A 12 2.91 -19.95 7.86
N ARG A 13 1.85 -19.14 7.87
CA ARG A 13 1.31 -18.43 6.71
C ARG A 13 1.08 -16.97 7.07
N ASN A 14 1.79 -16.06 6.40
CA ASN A 14 1.58 -14.63 6.52
C ASN A 14 0.77 -14.19 5.31
N ILE A 15 -0.53 -14.02 5.49
CA ILE A 15 -1.45 -13.76 4.39
C ILE A 15 -2.23 -12.47 4.57
N GLY A 16 -2.53 -11.82 3.45
CA GLY A 16 -3.47 -10.71 3.39
C GLY A 16 -4.72 -11.06 2.59
N ILE A 17 -5.84 -10.45 2.95
CA ILE A 17 -7.03 -10.48 2.10
C ILE A 17 -7.09 -9.15 1.36
N MET A 18 -6.97 -9.21 0.04
CA MET A 18 -7.05 -8.08 -0.86
C MET A 18 -8.34 -8.14 -1.68
N ALA A 19 -9.03 -7.03 -1.80
CA ALA A 19 -10.30 -6.98 -2.51
C ALA A 19 -10.68 -5.53 -2.84
N HIS A 20 -11.57 -5.35 -3.82
CA HIS A 20 -12.26 -4.08 -3.97
C HIS A 20 -13.27 -3.84 -2.84
N ILE A 21 -13.80 -2.62 -2.75
CA ILE A 21 -14.87 -2.27 -1.82
C ILE A 21 -16.07 -3.20 -2.08
N ASP A 22 -16.71 -3.67 -1.03
CA ASP A 22 -17.87 -4.56 -1.08
C ASP A 22 -17.65 -5.97 -1.68
N ALA A 23 -16.43 -6.43 -1.94
CA ALA A 23 -16.21 -7.84 -2.31
C ALA A 23 -16.44 -8.84 -1.15
N GLY A 24 -16.64 -8.33 0.06
CA GLY A 24 -16.87 -9.13 1.26
C GLY A 24 -15.58 -9.51 1.99
N LYS A 25 -14.55 -8.67 1.90
CA LYS A 25 -13.27 -8.86 2.57
C LYS A 25 -13.42 -9.05 4.08
N THR A 26 -13.96 -8.04 4.78
CA THR A 26 -14.14 -8.10 6.24
C THR A 26 -15.05 -9.27 6.66
N THR A 27 -16.12 -9.53 5.90
CA THR A 27 -16.98 -10.71 6.14
C THR A 27 -16.18 -12.01 6.06
N THR A 28 -15.27 -12.13 5.08
CA THR A 28 -14.41 -13.32 4.94
C THR A 28 -13.44 -13.43 6.10
N SER A 29 -12.80 -12.32 6.51
CA SER A 29 -11.92 -12.25 7.68
C SER A 29 -12.65 -12.69 8.95
N GLU A 30 -13.86 -12.18 9.20
CA GLU A 30 -14.66 -12.56 10.37
C GLU A 30 -15.04 -14.05 10.38
N ARG A 31 -15.33 -14.65 9.22
CA ARG A 31 -15.58 -16.09 9.12
C ARG A 31 -14.34 -16.92 9.40
N ILE A 32 -13.18 -16.47 8.94
CA ILE A 32 -11.89 -17.09 9.27
C ILE A 32 -11.68 -17.07 10.78
N LEU A 33 -11.91 -15.94 11.45
CA LEU A 33 -11.78 -15.83 12.90
C LEU A 33 -12.74 -16.77 13.65
N PHE A 34 -13.96 -16.89 13.17
CA PHE A 34 -14.98 -17.76 13.76
C PHE A 34 -14.58 -19.24 13.62
N TYR A 35 -14.23 -19.72 12.42
CA TYR A 35 -13.89 -21.13 12.19
C TYR A 35 -12.57 -21.54 12.82
N THR A 36 -11.67 -20.61 13.05
CA THR A 36 -10.42 -20.85 13.80
C THR A 36 -10.62 -20.80 15.33
N GLY A 37 -11.84 -20.54 15.80
CA GLY A 37 -12.19 -20.53 17.22
C GLY A 37 -11.72 -19.30 17.99
N LEU A 38 -11.27 -18.25 17.29
CA LEU A 38 -10.82 -17.01 17.92
C LEU A 38 -11.98 -16.13 18.39
N THR A 39 -13.12 -16.21 17.70
CA THR A 39 -14.36 -15.54 18.10
C THR A 39 -15.45 -16.58 18.31
N HIS A 40 -16.31 -16.35 19.33
CA HIS A 40 -17.44 -17.23 19.62
C HIS A 40 -18.74 -16.78 18.92
N LYS A 41 -18.74 -15.59 18.36
CA LYS A 41 -19.84 -15.02 17.57
C LYS A 41 -19.31 -14.53 16.24
N ILE A 42 -20.13 -14.68 15.21
CA ILE A 42 -19.86 -14.11 13.91
C ILE A 42 -20.12 -12.62 14.01
N GLY A 43 -19.10 -11.79 13.76
CA GLY A 43 -19.24 -10.34 13.60
C GLY A 43 -19.85 -10.02 12.25
N GLU A 44 -20.97 -9.28 12.24
CA GLU A 44 -21.56 -8.76 11.00
C GLU A 44 -21.12 -7.33 10.77
N VAL A 45 -20.64 -7.02 9.58
CA VAL A 45 -20.17 -5.67 9.20
C VAL A 45 -21.28 -4.66 9.28
N HIS A 46 -22.50 -5.04 8.84
CA HIS A 46 -23.67 -4.15 8.85
C HIS A 46 -24.16 -3.78 10.25
N ASP A 47 -23.85 -4.60 11.24
CA ASP A 47 -24.21 -4.37 12.64
C ASP A 47 -23.10 -3.66 13.43
N GLY A 48 -22.00 -3.30 12.77
CA GLY A 48 -20.83 -2.70 13.42
C GLY A 48 -20.13 -3.63 14.43
N ALA A 49 -20.32 -4.94 14.29
CA ALA A 49 -19.83 -5.96 15.24
C ALA A 49 -18.56 -6.69 14.75
N ALA A 50 -17.98 -6.26 13.64
CA ALA A 50 -16.79 -6.87 13.07
C ALA A 50 -15.56 -6.65 13.97
N THR A 51 -14.83 -7.72 14.28
CA THR A 51 -13.65 -7.69 15.15
C THR A 51 -12.44 -7.05 14.47
N MET A 52 -12.30 -7.23 13.15
CA MET A 52 -11.19 -6.70 12.38
C MET A 52 -11.33 -5.19 12.13
N ASP A 53 -12.55 -4.70 11.95
CA ASP A 53 -12.85 -3.27 11.86
C ASP A 53 -13.01 -2.70 13.28
N TRP A 54 -11.89 -2.46 13.96
CA TRP A 54 -11.87 -2.10 15.38
C TRP A 54 -12.07 -0.59 15.64
N MET A 55 -11.88 0.25 14.63
CA MET A 55 -12.11 1.69 14.74
C MET A 55 -13.61 1.99 14.59
N GLU A 56 -14.12 2.93 15.41
CA GLU A 56 -15.52 3.36 15.29
C GLU A 56 -15.87 3.86 13.87
N GLN A 57 -14.93 4.54 13.22
CA GLN A 57 -15.09 5.04 11.85
C GLN A 57 -15.21 3.91 10.82
N GLU A 58 -14.49 2.82 11.00
CA GLU A 58 -14.60 1.63 10.15
C GLU A 58 -15.98 0.99 10.27
N GLN A 59 -16.46 0.84 11.52
CA GLN A 59 -17.78 0.28 11.83
C GLN A 59 -18.92 1.15 11.31
N GLU A 60 -18.85 2.46 11.50
CA GLU A 60 -19.88 3.41 11.04
C GLU A 60 -19.95 3.50 9.51
N ARG A 61 -18.81 3.44 8.83
CA ARG A 61 -18.71 3.58 7.36
C ARG A 61 -18.76 2.26 6.61
N GLY A 62 -18.57 1.13 7.30
CA GLY A 62 -18.50 -0.20 6.69
C GLY A 62 -17.30 -0.41 5.79
N ILE A 63 -16.20 0.32 5.99
CA ILE A 63 -14.97 0.22 5.23
C ILE A 63 -13.77 0.03 6.15
N THR A 64 -12.81 -0.80 5.77
CA THR A 64 -11.53 -0.92 6.46
C THR A 64 -10.64 0.27 6.10
N ILE A 65 -10.15 0.98 7.10
CA ILE A 65 -9.30 2.16 6.98
C ILE A 65 -7.85 1.80 7.29
N SER A 66 -7.65 1.06 8.38
CA SER A 66 -6.34 0.69 8.90
C SER A 66 -6.17 -0.82 8.89
N SER A 67 -5.04 -1.31 8.39
CA SER A 67 -4.77 -2.75 8.40
C SER A 67 -4.74 -3.30 9.83
N ALA A 68 -5.47 -4.38 10.07
CA ALA A 68 -5.46 -5.11 11.32
C ALA A 68 -4.76 -6.46 11.16
N ALA A 69 -3.92 -6.80 12.13
CA ALA A 69 -3.21 -8.08 12.14
C ALA A 69 -3.81 -9.01 13.21
N THR A 70 -4.12 -10.23 12.83
CA THR A 70 -4.63 -11.26 13.74
C THR A 70 -3.98 -12.59 13.46
N THR A 71 -3.61 -13.31 14.52
CA THR A 71 -3.02 -14.63 14.40
C THR A 71 -4.05 -15.69 14.75
N ALA A 72 -4.26 -16.63 13.83
CA ALA A 72 -5.16 -17.76 13.96
C ALA A 72 -4.40 -19.09 13.82
N ASN A 73 -5.02 -20.19 14.26
CA ASN A 73 -4.51 -21.53 14.04
C ASN A 73 -5.54 -22.34 13.27
N TRP A 74 -5.07 -23.07 12.24
CA TRP A 74 -5.91 -23.94 11.44
C TRP A 74 -5.31 -25.35 11.36
N LYS A 75 -6.15 -26.37 11.50
CA LYS A 75 -5.70 -27.76 11.40
C LYS A 75 -5.95 -28.27 9.98
N TYR A 76 -4.86 -28.64 9.29
CA TYR A 76 -4.89 -29.21 7.94
C TYR A 76 -3.94 -30.41 7.86
N ASN A 77 -4.43 -31.57 7.36
CA ASN A 77 -3.67 -32.83 7.25
C ASN A 77 -2.93 -33.19 8.56
N ASP A 78 -3.66 -33.22 9.69
CA ASP A 78 -3.16 -33.49 11.05
C ASP A 78 -2.03 -32.55 11.54
N LYS A 79 -1.73 -31.49 10.83
CA LYS A 79 -0.78 -30.44 11.23
C LYS A 79 -1.52 -29.17 11.60
N THR A 80 -0.99 -28.46 12.59
CA THR A 80 -1.52 -27.14 12.97
C THR A 80 -0.72 -26.05 12.29
N TYR A 81 -1.38 -25.29 11.42
CA TYR A 81 -0.82 -24.10 10.76
C TYR A 81 -1.11 -22.87 11.57
N LYS A 82 -0.11 -22.03 11.70
CA LYS A 82 -0.24 -20.67 12.24
C LYS A 82 -0.48 -19.71 11.09
N ILE A 83 -1.62 -19.02 11.09
CA ILE A 83 -1.99 -18.07 10.07
C ILE A 83 -1.99 -16.67 10.66
N ASN A 84 -1.07 -15.83 10.21
CA ASN A 84 -1.10 -14.41 10.49
C ASN A 84 -1.89 -13.75 9.36
N LEU A 85 -3.10 -13.33 9.70
CA LEU A 85 -4.03 -12.69 8.78
C LEU A 85 -3.91 -11.18 8.91
N ILE A 86 -3.66 -10.50 7.80
CA ILE A 86 -3.66 -9.03 7.70
C ILE A 86 -4.84 -8.62 6.85
N ASP A 87 -5.78 -7.90 7.45
CA ASP A 87 -6.88 -7.29 6.74
C ASP A 87 -6.44 -5.95 6.16
N THR A 88 -6.46 -5.81 4.82
CA THR A 88 -5.97 -4.62 4.13
C THR A 88 -7.13 -3.70 3.73
N PRO A 89 -6.97 -2.36 3.75
CA PRO A 89 -7.99 -1.46 3.20
C PRO A 89 -8.31 -1.76 1.75
N GLY A 90 -9.56 -1.52 1.36
CA GLY A 90 -10.00 -1.66 -0.04
C GLY A 90 -10.14 -0.32 -0.77
N HIS A 91 -9.99 0.82 -0.09
CA HIS A 91 -10.21 2.14 -0.66
C HIS A 91 -8.90 2.77 -1.18
N VAL A 92 -8.97 3.44 -2.32
CA VAL A 92 -7.78 4.05 -2.99
C VAL A 92 -7.07 5.11 -2.16
N ASP A 93 -7.77 5.82 -1.27
CA ASP A 93 -7.17 6.82 -0.37
C ASP A 93 -6.22 6.19 0.66
N PHE A 94 -6.32 4.86 0.85
CA PHE A 94 -5.50 4.07 1.78
C PHE A 94 -4.55 3.11 1.07
N THR A 95 -4.19 3.39 -0.18
CA THR A 95 -3.28 2.57 -1.01
C THR A 95 -1.96 2.26 -0.29
N VAL A 96 -1.47 3.20 0.51
CA VAL A 96 -0.24 3.04 1.29
C VAL A 96 -0.37 1.96 2.38
N GLU A 97 -1.53 1.84 3.02
CA GLU A 97 -1.78 0.74 3.96
C GLU A 97 -1.77 -0.61 3.24
N VAL A 98 -2.26 -0.65 2.00
CA VAL A 98 -2.19 -1.86 1.16
C VAL A 98 -0.73 -2.19 0.82
N GLU A 99 0.05 -1.21 0.36
CA GLU A 99 1.47 -1.41 0.03
C GLU A 99 2.30 -1.86 1.23
N ARG A 100 2.11 -1.24 2.39
CA ARG A 100 2.76 -1.68 3.63
C ARG A 100 2.44 -3.13 3.97
N SER A 101 1.17 -3.51 3.81
CA SER A 101 0.73 -4.87 4.08
C SER A 101 1.35 -5.85 3.09
N LEU A 102 1.28 -5.56 1.78
CA LEU A 102 1.84 -6.43 0.74
C LEU A 102 3.35 -6.66 0.89
N ARG A 103 4.10 -5.67 1.38
CA ARG A 103 5.56 -5.76 1.59
C ARG A 103 5.94 -6.83 2.62
N ILE A 104 5.05 -7.14 3.54
CA ILE A 104 5.31 -8.07 4.64
C ILE A 104 4.58 -9.41 4.51
N LEU A 105 3.77 -9.59 3.46
CA LEU A 105 3.03 -10.81 3.21
C LEU A 105 3.87 -11.82 2.43
N ASP A 106 3.67 -13.09 2.71
CA ASP A 106 4.20 -14.18 1.90
C ASP A 106 3.20 -14.58 0.80
N GLY A 107 1.92 -14.46 1.07
CA GLY A 107 0.85 -14.76 0.12
C GLY A 107 -0.39 -13.93 0.35
N ALA A 108 -1.34 -13.97 -0.58
CA ALA A 108 -2.59 -13.23 -0.49
C ALA A 108 -3.80 -14.05 -0.96
N VAL A 109 -4.97 -13.67 -0.46
CA VAL A 109 -6.27 -14.09 -0.97
C VAL A 109 -6.87 -12.90 -1.70
N ALA A 110 -7.04 -13.00 -3.01
CA ALA A 110 -7.72 -12.01 -3.82
C ALA A 110 -9.21 -12.33 -3.88
N ALA A 111 -10.03 -11.59 -3.15
CA ALA A 111 -11.47 -11.79 -3.13
C ALA A 111 -12.15 -10.96 -4.23
N PHE A 112 -12.93 -11.66 -5.07
CA PHE A 112 -13.73 -11.09 -6.15
C PHE A 112 -15.21 -11.24 -5.85
N CYS A 113 -16.02 -10.27 -6.26
CA CYS A 113 -17.47 -10.41 -6.22
C CYS A 113 -17.95 -11.26 -7.40
N ALA A 114 -18.74 -12.31 -7.15
CA ALA A 114 -19.26 -13.18 -8.21
C ALA A 114 -20.17 -12.45 -9.22
N VAL A 115 -20.71 -11.27 -8.84
CA VAL A 115 -21.55 -10.43 -9.70
C VAL A 115 -20.73 -9.34 -10.40
N GLY A 116 -19.92 -8.58 -9.63
CA GLY A 116 -19.12 -7.47 -10.17
C GLY A 116 -17.87 -7.93 -10.93
N GLY A 117 -17.33 -9.09 -10.56
CA GLY A 117 -16.12 -9.64 -11.18
C GLY A 117 -14.86 -8.85 -10.83
N VAL A 118 -14.03 -8.61 -11.83
CA VAL A 118 -12.82 -7.80 -11.70
C VAL A 118 -13.20 -6.33 -11.88
N GLU A 119 -13.13 -5.58 -10.80
CA GLU A 119 -13.36 -4.14 -10.77
C GLU A 119 -12.04 -3.36 -10.84
N PRO A 120 -12.06 -2.04 -11.17
CA PRO A 120 -10.85 -1.24 -11.30
C PRO A 120 -9.93 -1.25 -10.09
N GLN A 121 -10.51 -1.28 -8.89
CA GLN A 121 -9.72 -1.40 -7.66
C GLN A 121 -9.04 -2.77 -7.54
N SER A 122 -9.69 -3.83 -8.02
CA SER A 122 -9.09 -5.17 -8.06
C SER A 122 -7.83 -5.17 -8.92
N GLU A 123 -7.85 -4.49 -10.07
CA GLU A 123 -6.69 -4.34 -10.96
C GLU A 123 -5.54 -3.59 -10.25
N THR A 124 -5.84 -2.49 -9.57
CA THR A 124 -4.83 -1.70 -8.85
C THR A 124 -4.13 -2.54 -7.77
N VAL A 125 -4.90 -3.22 -6.93
CA VAL A 125 -4.35 -4.06 -5.85
C VAL A 125 -3.62 -5.28 -6.41
N TRP A 126 -4.09 -5.83 -7.52
CA TRP A 126 -3.43 -6.94 -8.22
C TRP A 126 -2.05 -6.54 -8.73
N ARG A 127 -1.92 -5.38 -9.39
CA ARG A 127 -0.64 -4.85 -9.86
C ARG A 127 0.33 -4.55 -8.72
N GLN A 128 -0.17 -4.04 -7.59
CA GLN A 128 0.65 -3.85 -6.40
C GLN A 128 1.18 -5.19 -5.88
N ALA A 129 0.35 -6.23 -5.85
CA ALA A 129 0.79 -7.57 -5.46
C ALA A 129 1.82 -8.16 -6.45
N ASP A 130 1.72 -7.83 -7.76
CA ASP A 130 2.76 -8.19 -8.73
C ASP A 130 4.09 -7.47 -8.46
N LYS A 131 4.04 -6.18 -8.14
CA LYS A 131 5.23 -5.38 -7.77
C LYS A 131 6.01 -6.04 -6.63
N TYR A 132 5.30 -6.52 -5.61
CA TYR A 132 5.90 -7.18 -4.44
C TYR A 132 6.06 -8.70 -4.59
N LYS A 133 5.78 -9.25 -5.77
CA LYS A 133 5.87 -10.70 -6.07
C LYS A 133 5.13 -11.57 -5.05
N VAL A 134 3.90 -11.19 -4.70
CA VAL A 134 3.08 -11.91 -3.71
C VAL A 134 2.23 -12.97 -4.43
N PRO A 135 2.48 -14.27 -4.21
CA PRO A 135 1.64 -15.36 -4.70
C PRO A 135 0.22 -15.26 -4.12
N ARG A 136 -0.79 -15.64 -4.93
CA ARG A 136 -2.18 -15.42 -4.51
C ARG A 136 -3.14 -16.49 -4.98
N ILE A 137 -4.21 -16.66 -4.19
CA ILE A 137 -5.38 -17.49 -4.50
C ILE A 137 -6.53 -16.53 -4.80
N GLY A 138 -7.27 -16.78 -5.87
CA GLY A 138 -8.51 -16.08 -6.18
C GLY A 138 -9.70 -16.72 -5.45
N TYR A 139 -10.45 -15.93 -4.71
CA TYR A 139 -11.67 -16.35 -4.03
C TYR A 139 -12.87 -15.60 -4.57
N VAL A 140 -13.72 -16.30 -5.34
CA VAL A 140 -14.95 -15.75 -5.91
C VAL A 140 -16.05 -15.85 -4.85
N ASN A 141 -16.30 -14.74 -4.18
CA ASN A 141 -17.22 -14.60 -3.06
C ASN A 141 -18.61 -14.13 -3.54
N LYS A 142 -19.59 -14.24 -2.68
CA LYS A 142 -20.99 -13.81 -2.94
C LYS A 142 -21.67 -14.64 -4.03
N MET A 143 -21.38 -15.92 -4.10
CA MET A 143 -22.04 -16.87 -5.03
C MET A 143 -23.55 -16.99 -4.80
N ASP A 144 -24.05 -16.51 -3.67
CA ASP A 144 -25.46 -16.46 -3.27
C ASP A 144 -26.23 -15.26 -3.86
N ARG A 145 -25.54 -14.29 -4.48
CA ARG A 145 -26.16 -13.09 -5.03
C ARG A 145 -26.76 -13.33 -6.40
N SER A 146 -27.88 -12.66 -6.70
CA SER A 146 -28.46 -12.68 -8.05
C SER A 146 -27.48 -12.14 -9.09
N GLY A 147 -27.30 -12.85 -10.19
CA GLY A 147 -26.32 -12.56 -11.23
C GLY A 147 -24.91 -13.14 -10.96
N ALA A 148 -24.73 -13.92 -9.90
CA ALA A 148 -23.44 -14.53 -9.58
C ALA A 148 -22.99 -15.53 -10.66
N ASN A 149 -21.76 -15.36 -11.19
CA ASN A 149 -21.19 -16.21 -12.22
C ASN A 149 -19.69 -16.43 -11.98
N PHE A 150 -19.33 -17.59 -11.47
CA PHE A 150 -17.94 -17.98 -11.21
C PHE A 150 -17.08 -17.99 -12.48
N TYR A 151 -17.58 -18.56 -13.55
CA TYR A 151 -16.82 -18.75 -14.80
C TYR A 151 -16.51 -17.44 -15.49
N GLU A 152 -17.42 -16.48 -15.37
CA GLU A 152 -17.22 -15.13 -15.89
C GLU A 152 -16.10 -14.41 -15.13
N VAL A 153 -16.04 -14.55 -13.79
CA VAL A 153 -14.95 -13.99 -13.00
C VAL A 153 -13.61 -14.63 -13.38
N VAL A 154 -13.55 -15.95 -13.53
CA VAL A 154 -12.35 -16.67 -13.99
C VAL A 154 -11.88 -16.13 -15.35
N ARG A 155 -12.81 -15.91 -16.28
CA ARG A 155 -12.50 -15.33 -17.59
C ARG A 155 -11.94 -13.92 -17.47
N GLN A 156 -12.54 -13.06 -16.63
CA GLN A 156 -12.07 -11.69 -16.40
C GLN A 156 -10.68 -11.64 -15.74
N VAL A 157 -10.39 -12.54 -14.81
CA VAL A 157 -9.05 -12.65 -14.21
C VAL A 157 -8.00 -12.92 -15.31
N LYS A 158 -8.33 -13.75 -16.31
CA LYS A 158 -7.44 -13.99 -17.45
C LYS A 158 -7.33 -12.78 -18.38
N GLU A 159 -8.46 -12.22 -18.78
CA GLU A 159 -8.50 -11.19 -19.85
C GLU A 159 -8.12 -9.79 -19.33
N VAL A 160 -8.54 -9.41 -18.12
CA VAL A 160 -8.32 -8.07 -17.56
C VAL A 160 -7.02 -7.99 -16.77
N LEU A 161 -6.75 -9.00 -15.92
CA LEU A 161 -5.56 -9.01 -15.08
C LEU A 161 -4.34 -9.64 -15.77
N GLY A 162 -4.53 -10.30 -16.91
CA GLY A 162 -3.44 -10.99 -17.63
C GLY A 162 -2.88 -12.19 -16.85
N ALA A 163 -3.62 -12.71 -15.88
CA ALA A 163 -3.22 -13.80 -15.02
C ALA A 163 -3.57 -15.17 -15.64
N THR A 164 -3.03 -16.25 -15.08
CA THR A 164 -3.38 -17.63 -15.43
C THR A 164 -4.27 -18.23 -14.34
N PRO A 165 -5.60 -18.03 -14.39
CA PRO A 165 -6.49 -18.61 -13.40
C PRO A 165 -6.55 -20.13 -13.57
N CYS A 166 -6.40 -20.84 -12.46
CA CYS A 166 -6.49 -22.30 -12.39
C CYS A 166 -7.64 -22.68 -11.43
N PRO A 167 -8.87 -22.86 -11.92
CA PRO A 167 -9.99 -23.33 -11.10
C PRO A 167 -9.68 -24.68 -10.48
N ILE A 168 -9.64 -24.74 -9.15
CA ILE A 168 -9.48 -25.97 -8.37
C ILE A 168 -10.81 -26.39 -7.72
N GLN A 169 -11.82 -25.54 -7.84
CA GLN A 169 -13.19 -25.79 -7.43
C GLN A 169 -14.16 -25.24 -8.47
N ILE A 170 -15.33 -25.86 -8.57
CA ILE A 170 -16.47 -25.31 -9.28
C ILE A 170 -17.70 -25.23 -8.36
N PRO A 171 -18.63 -24.28 -8.57
CA PRO A 171 -19.80 -24.14 -7.70
C PRO A 171 -20.84 -25.21 -7.96
N ILE A 172 -21.56 -25.63 -6.91
CA ILE A 172 -22.78 -26.43 -7.00
C ILE A 172 -23.97 -25.47 -6.92
N GLY A 173 -24.51 -25.13 -8.09
CA GLY A 173 -25.54 -24.10 -8.22
C GLY A 173 -24.97 -22.67 -8.11
N SER A 174 -25.87 -21.71 -8.28
CA SER A 174 -25.56 -20.27 -8.16
C SER A 174 -26.76 -19.54 -7.58
N GLU A 175 -26.56 -18.29 -7.15
CA GLU A 175 -27.61 -17.45 -6.58
C GLU A 175 -28.27 -18.13 -5.37
N GLU A 176 -29.60 -18.11 -5.28
CA GLU A 176 -30.35 -18.77 -4.20
C GLU A 176 -30.14 -20.29 -4.15
N ASN A 177 -29.72 -20.89 -5.28
CA ASN A 177 -29.44 -22.31 -5.40
C ASN A 177 -27.99 -22.70 -5.11
N PHE A 178 -27.15 -21.77 -4.67
CA PHE A 178 -25.78 -22.07 -4.28
C PHE A 178 -25.74 -22.95 -3.03
N LYS A 179 -25.40 -24.24 -3.20
CA LYS A 179 -25.43 -25.26 -2.15
C LYS A 179 -24.07 -25.62 -1.61
N GLY A 180 -23.04 -25.60 -2.47
CA GLY A 180 -21.72 -26.07 -2.14
C GLY A 180 -20.72 -25.92 -3.28
N VAL A 181 -19.63 -26.67 -3.20
CA VAL A 181 -18.59 -26.68 -4.24
C VAL A 181 -18.15 -28.10 -4.56
N VAL A 182 -17.71 -28.31 -5.79
CA VAL A 182 -16.98 -29.53 -6.20
C VAL A 182 -15.49 -29.22 -6.15
N ASP A 183 -14.73 -30.00 -5.42
CA ASP A 183 -13.27 -29.95 -5.41
C ASP A 183 -12.74 -30.79 -6.58
N LEU A 184 -12.07 -30.15 -7.52
CA LEU A 184 -11.53 -30.79 -8.73
C LEU A 184 -10.25 -31.59 -8.45
N VAL A 185 -9.59 -31.35 -7.32
CA VAL A 185 -8.37 -32.08 -6.91
C VAL A 185 -8.73 -33.46 -6.39
N THR A 186 -9.76 -33.54 -5.55
CA THR A 186 -10.24 -34.79 -4.95
C THR A 186 -11.42 -35.42 -5.68
N MET A 187 -12.08 -34.68 -6.56
CA MET A 187 -13.32 -35.05 -7.25
C MET A 187 -14.44 -35.41 -6.28
N GLN A 188 -14.66 -34.55 -5.31
CA GLN A 188 -15.70 -34.69 -4.29
C GLN A 188 -16.52 -33.40 -4.16
N ALA A 189 -17.77 -33.53 -3.73
CA ALA A 189 -18.69 -32.43 -3.47
C ALA A 189 -18.75 -32.09 -1.99
N TYR A 190 -18.67 -30.82 -1.66
CA TYR A 190 -18.70 -30.29 -0.30
C TYR A 190 -19.98 -29.49 -0.07
N TYR A 191 -20.72 -29.85 1.00
CA TYR A 191 -21.98 -29.17 1.38
C TYR A 191 -21.91 -28.72 2.83
N TRP A 192 -22.29 -27.47 3.09
CA TRP A 192 -22.32 -26.88 4.42
C TRP A 192 -23.69 -26.91 5.04
N HIS A 193 -23.73 -27.13 6.35
CA HIS A 193 -24.96 -27.15 7.14
C HIS A 193 -25.32 -25.77 7.68
N ASP A 194 -26.43 -25.20 7.22
CA ASP A 194 -26.89 -23.87 7.64
C ASP A 194 -27.23 -23.84 9.13
N GLU A 195 -27.75 -24.95 9.71
CA GLU A 195 -28.08 -25.09 11.13
C GLU A 195 -26.89 -24.88 12.07
N THR A 196 -25.69 -25.16 11.62
CA THR A 196 -24.43 -24.98 12.38
C THR A 196 -23.69 -23.71 12.00
N MET A 197 -24.33 -22.78 11.32
CA MET A 197 -23.67 -21.59 10.75
C MET A 197 -22.44 -21.96 9.91
N GLY A 198 -22.55 -23.06 9.14
CA GLY A 198 -21.47 -23.58 8.28
C GLY A 198 -20.27 -24.18 9.02
N ALA A 199 -20.33 -24.35 10.35
CA ALA A 199 -19.23 -24.95 11.11
C ALA A 199 -19.02 -26.44 10.77
N GLN A 200 -20.09 -27.10 10.36
CA GLN A 200 -20.06 -28.49 9.88
C GLN A 200 -20.37 -28.55 8.41
N TYR A 201 -19.65 -29.40 7.71
CA TYR A 201 -19.88 -29.75 6.32
C TYR A 201 -19.73 -31.26 6.14
N HIS A 202 -20.32 -31.78 5.09
CA HIS A 202 -20.14 -33.17 4.69
C HIS A 202 -19.65 -33.26 3.26
N VAL A 203 -19.03 -34.39 2.95
CA VAL A 203 -18.45 -34.66 1.63
C VAL A 203 -19.23 -35.80 1.01
N GLU A 204 -19.63 -35.64 -0.23
CA GLU A 204 -20.38 -36.62 -1.01
C GLU A 204 -19.77 -36.80 -2.39
N ASP A 205 -20.28 -37.79 -3.14
CA ASP A 205 -19.96 -37.91 -4.55
C ASP A 205 -20.53 -36.73 -5.33
N ILE A 206 -19.91 -36.42 -6.46
CA ILE A 206 -20.34 -35.33 -7.34
C ILE A 206 -21.75 -35.62 -7.84
N PRO A 207 -22.69 -34.65 -7.81
CA PRO A 207 -24.03 -34.80 -8.42
C PRO A 207 -23.96 -35.24 -9.87
N ALA A 208 -24.84 -36.18 -10.27
CA ALA A 208 -24.79 -36.79 -11.58
C ALA A 208 -24.89 -35.78 -12.75
N ASP A 209 -25.56 -34.67 -12.53
CA ASP A 209 -25.71 -33.56 -13.50
C ASP A 209 -24.47 -32.67 -13.61
N LEU A 210 -23.51 -32.78 -12.68
CA LEU A 210 -22.26 -32.00 -12.66
C LEU A 210 -21.01 -32.84 -12.97
N VAL A 211 -21.14 -34.15 -13.12
CA VAL A 211 -19.97 -35.02 -13.35
C VAL A 211 -19.23 -34.66 -14.62
N ASP A 212 -19.95 -34.44 -15.72
CA ASP A 212 -19.35 -34.10 -17.02
C ASP A 212 -18.62 -32.74 -16.95
N GLU A 213 -19.25 -31.75 -16.33
CA GLU A 213 -18.66 -30.43 -16.14
C GLU A 213 -17.44 -30.50 -15.23
N ALA A 214 -17.50 -31.24 -14.12
CA ALA A 214 -16.37 -31.45 -13.22
C ALA A 214 -15.18 -32.12 -13.92
N ASN A 215 -15.43 -33.13 -14.77
CA ASN A 215 -14.40 -33.78 -15.57
C ASN A 215 -13.75 -32.81 -16.57
N GLU A 216 -14.55 -32.02 -17.29
CA GLU A 216 -14.03 -30.99 -18.20
C GLU A 216 -13.14 -29.98 -17.50
N TRP A 217 -13.57 -29.45 -16.34
CA TRP A 217 -12.77 -28.48 -15.58
C TRP A 217 -11.54 -29.12 -14.92
N ARG A 218 -11.63 -30.39 -14.51
CA ARG A 218 -10.47 -31.14 -14.04
C ARG A 218 -9.42 -31.32 -15.15
N GLU A 219 -9.85 -31.66 -16.37
CA GLU A 219 -8.94 -31.78 -17.50
C GLU A 219 -8.23 -30.46 -17.81
N LYS A 220 -8.95 -29.32 -17.83
CA LYS A 220 -8.39 -27.99 -17.99
C LYS A 220 -7.41 -27.63 -16.84
N MET A 221 -7.73 -28.00 -15.61
CA MET A 221 -6.84 -27.82 -14.47
C MET A 221 -5.54 -28.61 -14.65
N LEU A 222 -5.65 -29.90 -15.01
CA LEU A 222 -4.49 -30.77 -15.24
C LEU A 222 -3.63 -30.28 -16.40
N GLU A 223 -4.23 -29.85 -17.50
CA GLU A 223 -3.53 -29.20 -18.63
C GLU A 223 -2.74 -27.98 -18.16
N THR A 224 -3.39 -27.09 -17.41
CA THR A 224 -2.76 -25.86 -16.90
C THR A 224 -1.56 -26.15 -16.00
N ILE A 225 -1.66 -27.10 -15.06
CA ILE A 225 -0.56 -27.42 -14.14
C ILE A 225 0.55 -28.26 -14.78
N ALA A 226 0.21 -29.05 -15.81
CA ALA A 226 1.18 -29.85 -16.55
C ALA A 226 2.16 -28.98 -17.36
N GLU A 227 1.77 -27.78 -17.79
CA GLU A 227 2.68 -26.84 -18.49
C GLU A 227 3.92 -26.48 -17.68
N PHE A 228 3.91 -26.64 -16.35
CA PHE A 228 4.97 -26.24 -15.44
C PHE A 228 5.72 -27.41 -14.76
N ASP A 229 5.36 -28.65 -15.13
CA ASP A 229 5.96 -29.86 -14.55
C ASP A 229 6.10 -30.95 -15.60
N ASP A 230 7.33 -31.15 -16.09
CA ASP A 230 7.63 -32.11 -17.16
C ASP A 230 7.17 -33.53 -16.84
N ALA A 231 7.31 -33.98 -15.58
CA ALA A 231 6.91 -35.32 -15.16
C ALA A 231 5.38 -35.46 -15.16
N LEU A 232 4.66 -34.40 -14.78
CA LEU A 232 3.21 -34.36 -14.83
C LEU A 232 2.71 -34.30 -16.28
N MET A 233 3.40 -33.57 -17.13
CA MET A 233 3.10 -33.46 -18.57
C MET A 233 3.20 -34.81 -19.27
N GLU A 234 4.25 -35.61 -18.99
CA GLU A 234 4.35 -36.96 -19.54
C GLU A 234 3.15 -37.83 -19.13
N LYS A 235 2.79 -37.84 -17.84
CA LYS A 235 1.63 -38.58 -17.34
C LYS A 235 0.30 -38.10 -17.92
N PHE A 236 0.16 -36.79 -18.10
CA PHE A 236 -1.05 -36.18 -18.66
C PHE A 236 -1.30 -36.65 -20.10
N PHE A 237 -0.23 -36.78 -20.92
CA PHE A 237 -0.34 -37.25 -22.29
C PHE A 237 -0.46 -38.77 -22.41
N ASP A 238 0.18 -39.53 -21.51
CA ASP A 238 0.12 -41.00 -21.52
C ASP A 238 -1.19 -41.52 -20.93
N ASP A 239 -1.50 -41.19 -19.69
CA ASP A 239 -2.73 -41.57 -19.00
C ASP A 239 -2.99 -40.65 -17.80
N PRO A 240 -3.86 -39.64 -17.94
CA PRO A 240 -4.19 -38.68 -16.86
C PRO A 240 -4.73 -39.36 -15.60
N SER A 241 -5.29 -40.59 -15.69
CA SER A 241 -5.82 -41.30 -14.53
C SER A 241 -4.73 -41.77 -13.57
N THR A 242 -3.49 -41.83 -14.00
CA THR A 242 -2.32 -42.19 -13.16
C THR A 242 -1.81 -41.06 -12.29
N ILE A 243 -2.28 -39.85 -12.52
CA ILE A 243 -1.88 -38.67 -11.74
C ILE A 243 -2.56 -38.71 -10.36
N THR A 244 -1.75 -38.78 -9.32
CA THR A 244 -2.24 -38.83 -7.94
C THR A 244 -2.66 -37.45 -7.43
N THR A 245 -3.55 -37.42 -6.44
CA THR A 245 -3.97 -36.19 -5.76
C THR A 245 -2.79 -35.42 -5.17
N GLU A 246 -1.77 -36.13 -4.67
CA GLU A 246 -0.57 -35.52 -4.11
C GLU A 246 0.28 -34.80 -5.16
N GLU A 247 0.44 -35.44 -6.34
CA GLU A 247 1.14 -34.81 -7.48
C GLU A 247 0.41 -33.56 -7.96
N ILE A 248 -0.93 -33.59 -8.04
CA ILE A 248 -1.75 -32.42 -8.38
C ILE A 248 -1.53 -31.28 -7.38
N LYS A 249 -1.61 -31.58 -6.07
CA LYS A 249 -1.40 -30.58 -5.01
C LYS A 249 0.00 -29.97 -5.09
N ASN A 250 1.02 -30.78 -5.31
CA ASN A 250 2.41 -30.31 -5.41
C ASN A 250 2.60 -29.43 -6.65
N ALA A 251 2.02 -29.77 -7.78
CA ALA A 251 2.08 -28.98 -9.01
C ALA A 251 1.35 -27.63 -8.87
N ILE A 252 0.14 -27.64 -8.28
CA ILE A 252 -0.60 -26.40 -7.98
C ILE A 252 0.23 -25.49 -7.06
N ARG A 253 0.79 -26.08 -5.98
CA ARG A 253 1.64 -25.32 -5.05
C ARG A 253 2.85 -24.73 -5.77
N LYS A 254 3.60 -25.51 -6.53
CA LYS A 254 4.76 -25.06 -7.28
C LYS A 254 4.41 -23.90 -8.22
N GLY A 255 3.40 -24.08 -9.07
CA GLY A 255 2.97 -23.04 -9.99
C GLY A 255 2.46 -21.77 -9.28
N THR A 256 1.86 -21.90 -8.10
CA THR A 256 1.43 -20.75 -7.27
C THR A 256 2.62 -20.01 -6.69
N LEU A 257 3.60 -20.73 -6.12
CA LEU A 257 4.81 -20.13 -5.54
C LEU A 257 5.65 -19.39 -6.59
N GLU A 258 5.73 -19.94 -7.80
CA GLU A 258 6.42 -19.34 -8.94
C GLU A 258 5.59 -18.26 -9.66
N MET A 259 4.39 -17.95 -9.15
CA MET A 259 3.44 -16.98 -9.71
C MET A 259 3.04 -17.26 -11.17
N GLN A 260 3.08 -18.50 -11.59
CA GLN A 260 2.72 -18.92 -12.95
C GLN A 260 1.21 -19.18 -13.06
N ILE A 261 0.58 -19.62 -11.99
CA ILE A 261 -0.86 -19.85 -11.90
C ILE A 261 -1.47 -19.18 -10.67
N ASN A 262 -2.77 -18.96 -10.74
CA ASN A 262 -3.57 -18.47 -9.63
C ASN A 262 -4.71 -19.47 -9.37
N PRO A 263 -4.63 -20.29 -8.30
CA PRO A 263 -5.73 -21.17 -7.93
C PRO A 263 -7.01 -20.38 -7.70
N MET A 264 -8.11 -20.82 -8.29
CA MET A 264 -9.42 -20.15 -8.16
C MET A 264 -10.38 -21.06 -7.41
N ILE A 265 -11.01 -20.51 -6.38
CA ILE A 265 -12.01 -21.15 -5.55
C ILE A 265 -13.24 -20.26 -5.42
N CYS A 266 -14.36 -20.79 -4.96
CA CYS A 266 -15.59 -20.03 -4.82
C CYS A 266 -16.30 -20.31 -3.50
N GLY A 267 -17.19 -19.39 -3.13
CA GLY A 267 -17.98 -19.50 -1.91
C GLY A 267 -18.91 -18.34 -1.68
N SER A 268 -19.55 -18.37 -0.52
CA SER A 268 -20.31 -17.24 0.03
C SER A 268 -19.99 -17.11 1.52
N SER A 269 -19.13 -16.14 1.84
CA SER A 269 -18.75 -15.87 3.22
C SER A 269 -19.97 -15.45 4.05
N PHE A 270 -20.92 -14.71 3.46
CA PHE A 270 -22.16 -14.32 4.13
C PHE A 270 -23.05 -15.51 4.47
N LYS A 271 -23.15 -16.48 3.56
CA LYS A 271 -23.91 -17.74 3.76
C LYS A 271 -23.08 -18.82 4.45
N ASN A 272 -21.88 -18.51 4.93
CA ASN A 272 -21.02 -19.44 5.66
C ASN A 272 -20.60 -20.68 4.84
N LYS A 273 -20.40 -20.54 3.53
CA LYS A 273 -20.06 -21.65 2.62
C LYS A 273 -18.74 -21.38 1.91
N GLY A 274 -17.81 -22.35 1.94
CA GLY A 274 -16.54 -22.29 1.20
C GLY A 274 -15.34 -21.67 1.96
N VAL A 275 -15.49 -21.19 3.20
CA VAL A 275 -14.39 -20.55 3.93
C VAL A 275 -13.39 -21.56 4.49
N GLN A 276 -13.86 -22.75 4.92
CA GLN A 276 -12.95 -23.80 5.39
C GLN A 276 -12.09 -24.34 4.25
N THR A 277 -12.66 -24.54 3.07
CA THR A 277 -11.89 -24.94 1.89
C THR A 277 -10.93 -23.85 1.42
N LEU A 278 -11.25 -22.58 1.63
CA LEU A 278 -10.30 -21.47 1.47
C LEU A 278 -9.12 -21.59 2.44
N LEU A 279 -9.37 -21.86 3.73
CA LEU A 279 -8.31 -22.06 4.72
C LEU A 279 -7.42 -23.26 4.38
N ASP A 280 -8.01 -24.36 3.91
CA ASP A 280 -7.27 -25.52 3.44
C ASP A 280 -6.39 -25.18 2.22
N ALA A 281 -6.91 -24.43 1.26
CA ALA A 281 -6.15 -23.96 0.11
C ALA A 281 -5.00 -23.00 0.50
N VAL A 282 -5.21 -22.12 1.47
CA VAL A 282 -4.15 -21.25 2.04
C VAL A 282 -3.03 -22.13 2.63
N CYS A 283 -3.36 -23.14 3.41
CA CYS A 283 -2.36 -24.03 3.98
C CYS A 283 -1.63 -24.86 2.93
N ALA A 284 -2.35 -25.32 1.92
CA ALA A 284 -1.83 -26.21 0.88
C ALA A 284 -0.96 -25.47 -0.14
N TYR A 285 -1.38 -24.29 -0.61
CA TYR A 285 -0.85 -23.69 -1.83
C TYR A 285 -0.08 -22.37 -1.63
N LEU A 286 -0.38 -21.59 -0.58
CA LEU A 286 0.35 -20.34 -0.32
C LEU A 286 1.70 -20.60 0.35
N PRO A 287 2.70 -19.72 0.13
CA PRO A 287 4.02 -19.89 0.68
C PRO A 287 4.05 -19.77 2.21
N SER A 288 5.00 -20.47 2.79
CA SER A 288 5.49 -20.23 4.14
C SER A 288 6.70 -19.29 4.12
N PRO A 289 7.13 -18.71 5.25
CA PRO A 289 8.37 -17.93 5.28
C PRO A 289 9.61 -18.68 4.81
N SER A 290 9.60 -20.04 4.87
CA SER A 290 10.72 -20.85 4.35
C SER A 290 10.71 -21.03 2.83
N ASP A 291 9.60 -20.74 2.17
CA ASP A 291 9.48 -20.81 0.70
C ASP A 291 9.84 -19.48 0.03
N THR A 292 9.95 -18.40 0.81
CA THR A 292 10.28 -17.08 0.28
C THR A 292 11.78 -16.93 0.07
N ASP A 293 12.15 -16.12 -0.93
CA ASP A 293 13.54 -15.78 -1.17
C ASP A 293 14.17 -15.11 0.06
N ALA A 294 15.49 -15.22 0.18
CA ALA A 294 16.25 -14.49 1.16
C ALA A 294 16.04 -12.98 0.98
N ILE A 295 15.84 -12.25 2.08
CA ILE A 295 15.67 -10.80 1.99
C ILE A 295 17.01 -10.12 1.79
N THR A 296 17.03 -9.16 0.87
CA THR A 296 18.22 -8.34 0.57
C THR A 296 18.10 -6.97 1.23
N GLY A 297 19.23 -6.41 1.58
CA GLY A 297 19.38 -5.07 2.13
C GLY A 297 20.79 -4.57 1.94
N THR A 298 21.10 -3.40 2.44
CA THR A 298 22.40 -2.78 2.34
C THR A 298 23.07 -2.63 3.71
N ASP A 299 24.40 -2.59 3.71
CA ASP A 299 25.16 -2.27 4.92
C ASP A 299 24.98 -0.76 5.23
N PRO A 300 24.43 -0.36 6.38
CA PRO A 300 24.23 1.06 6.70
C PRO A 300 25.55 1.87 6.75
N ARG A 301 26.69 1.19 6.91
CA ARG A 301 28.03 1.80 6.91
C ARG A 301 28.63 1.88 5.52
N ASN A 302 28.16 1.06 4.57
CA ASN A 302 28.60 1.02 3.18
C ASN A 302 27.39 0.68 2.26
N PRO A 303 26.59 1.68 1.84
CA PRO A 303 25.37 1.47 1.06
C PRO A 303 25.56 0.73 -0.29
N GLU A 304 26.79 0.68 -0.83
CA GLU A 304 27.09 -0.08 -2.05
C GLU A 304 27.21 -1.59 -1.80
N LYS A 305 27.32 -1.99 -0.52
CA LYS A 305 27.46 -3.39 -0.14
C LYS A 305 26.10 -4.01 0.14
N GLU A 306 25.68 -4.90 -0.73
CA GLU A 306 24.48 -5.70 -0.56
C GLU A 306 24.69 -6.80 0.49
N LEU A 307 23.71 -7.00 1.34
CA LEU A 307 23.65 -8.01 2.38
C LEU A 307 22.39 -8.85 2.21
N VAL A 308 22.51 -10.14 2.52
CA VAL A 308 21.41 -11.10 2.41
C VAL A 308 21.12 -11.70 3.78
N ARG A 309 19.83 -11.93 4.08
CA ARG A 309 19.35 -12.67 5.27
C ARG A 309 18.39 -13.76 4.83
N HIS A 310 18.63 -14.97 5.31
CA HIS A 310 17.76 -16.11 5.06
C HIS A 310 16.72 -16.25 6.19
N PRO A 311 15.57 -16.87 5.93
CA PRO A 311 14.57 -17.15 6.96
C PRO A 311 15.08 -18.26 7.90
N ASP A 312 16.06 -17.93 8.73
CA ASP A 312 16.70 -18.82 9.69
C ASP A 312 16.70 -18.18 11.09
N PRO A 313 16.13 -18.85 12.10
CA PRO A 313 16.15 -18.34 13.48
C PRO A 313 17.57 -18.20 14.08
N ASN A 314 18.56 -18.87 13.50
CA ASN A 314 19.95 -18.79 13.97
C ASN A 314 20.78 -17.70 13.27
N GLU A 315 20.26 -17.06 12.23
CA GLU A 315 20.90 -15.89 11.62
C GLU A 315 20.78 -14.65 12.50
N PRO A 316 21.62 -13.60 12.27
CA PRO A 316 21.45 -12.33 12.96
C PRO A 316 20.07 -11.74 12.74
N LEU A 317 19.53 -11.10 13.80
CA LEU A 317 18.20 -10.48 13.74
C LEU A 317 18.10 -9.49 12.59
N CYS A 318 17.02 -9.62 11.83
CA CYS A 318 16.55 -8.64 10.86
C CYS A 318 15.02 -8.59 10.89
N ALA A 319 14.47 -7.43 11.21
CA ALA A 319 13.03 -7.19 11.24
C ALA A 319 12.69 -5.84 10.64
N LEU A 320 11.53 -5.74 10.00
CA LEU A 320 11.01 -4.51 9.40
C LEU A 320 9.83 -3.99 10.21
N ALA A 321 9.94 -2.75 10.68
CA ALA A 321 8.83 -2.01 11.27
C ALA A 321 7.92 -1.49 10.15
N PHE A 322 6.74 -2.08 10.00
CA PHE A 322 5.86 -1.75 8.87
C PHE A 322 4.68 -0.86 9.25
N LYS A 323 4.35 -0.78 10.54
CA LYS A 323 3.25 0.05 11.02
C LYS A 323 3.51 0.56 12.43
N ILE A 324 3.22 1.82 12.67
CA ILE A 324 3.19 2.43 13.99
C ILE A 324 1.73 2.77 14.31
N ALA A 325 1.31 2.50 15.54
CA ALA A 325 0.00 2.90 16.05
C ALA A 325 0.14 3.52 17.44
N THR A 326 -0.73 4.43 17.79
CA THR A 326 -0.80 5.01 19.12
C THR A 326 -1.88 4.30 19.93
N ASP A 327 -1.47 3.63 20.99
CA ASP A 327 -2.39 2.97 21.93
C ASP A 327 -2.55 3.83 23.19
N PRO A 328 -3.78 4.06 23.67
CA PRO A 328 -4.04 4.90 24.83
C PRO A 328 -3.38 4.40 26.13
N TYR A 329 -3.12 3.10 26.24
CA TYR A 329 -2.64 2.46 27.48
C TYR A 329 -1.14 2.16 27.46
N VAL A 330 -0.62 1.76 26.30
CA VAL A 330 0.80 1.35 26.16
C VAL A 330 1.65 2.36 25.39
N GLY A 331 1.02 3.39 24.83
CA GLY A 331 1.70 4.42 24.07
C GLY A 331 2.00 3.98 22.63
N ARG A 332 3.22 4.19 22.16
CA ARG A 332 3.64 3.86 20.80
C ARG A 332 3.78 2.33 20.64
N LEU A 333 2.95 1.74 19.79
CA LEU A 333 2.96 0.33 19.42
C LEU A 333 3.55 0.19 18.02
N CYS A 334 4.65 -0.53 17.90
CA CYS A 334 5.31 -0.81 16.62
C CYS A 334 5.01 -2.23 16.18
N PHE A 335 4.41 -2.37 14.99
CA PHE A 335 4.22 -3.66 14.33
C PHE A 335 5.43 -3.95 13.45
N PHE A 336 5.93 -5.17 13.53
CA PHE A 336 7.10 -5.59 12.76
C PHE A 336 6.97 -7.04 12.30
N ARG A 337 7.68 -7.34 11.20
CA ARG A 337 7.91 -8.70 10.72
C ARG A 337 9.37 -9.07 10.94
N VAL A 338 9.61 -10.23 11.53
CA VAL A 338 10.97 -10.80 11.68
C VAL A 338 11.30 -11.66 10.46
N TYR A 339 12.35 -11.29 9.73
CA TYR A 339 12.82 -12.04 8.54
C TYR A 339 13.90 -13.04 8.89
N SER A 340 14.80 -12.74 9.82
CA SER A 340 15.83 -13.65 10.32
C SER A 340 16.06 -13.42 11.81
N GLY A 341 16.61 -14.42 12.48
CA GLY A 341 16.84 -14.37 13.91
C GLY A 341 15.57 -14.41 14.74
N GLU A 342 15.66 -14.00 15.96
CA GLU A 342 14.56 -13.94 16.94
C GLU A 342 14.64 -12.67 17.77
N LEU A 343 13.49 -12.17 18.22
CA LEU A 343 13.36 -10.96 19.00
C LEU A 343 12.80 -11.28 20.38
N ASP A 344 13.54 -10.98 21.44
CA ASP A 344 13.16 -11.24 22.82
C ASP A 344 12.59 -9.99 23.52
N ALA A 345 11.58 -10.19 24.36
CA ALA A 345 11.07 -9.14 25.22
C ALA A 345 12.15 -8.71 26.24
N GLY A 346 12.24 -7.40 26.50
CA GLY A 346 13.24 -6.84 27.39
C GLY A 346 14.63 -6.63 26.76
N SER A 347 14.82 -7.04 25.49
CA SER A 347 16.08 -6.93 24.78
C SER A 347 16.31 -5.54 24.16
N TYR A 348 17.50 -5.35 23.60
CA TYR A 348 17.85 -4.20 22.78
C TYR A 348 18.02 -4.61 21.33
N VAL A 349 17.57 -3.76 20.42
CA VAL A 349 17.78 -3.87 18.98
C VAL A 349 18.44 -2.62 18.46
N TYR A 350 19.15 -2.75 17.34
CA TYR A 350 19.76 -1.62 16.66
C TYR A 350 18.82 -1.15 15.54
N ASN A 351 18.52 0.15 15.51
CA ASN A 351 17.77 0.78 14.44
C ASN A 351 18.77 1.39 13.44
N SER A 352 18.86 0.82 12.25
CA SER A 352 19.85 1.20 11.23
C SER A 352 19.66 2.63 10.70
N ARG A 353 18.43 3.17 10.69
CA ARG A 353 18.16 4.56 10.27
C ARG A 353 18.66 5.58 11.30
N SER A 354 18.35 5.38 12.56
CA SER A 354 18.66 6.35 13.61
C SER A 354 20.07 6.17 14.21
N ASP A 355 20.78 5.11 13.84
CA ASP A 355 22.08 4.70 14.37
C ASP A 355 22.06 4.58 15.92
N LYS A 356 20.96 4.03 16.47
CA LYS A 356 20.75 3.94 17.90
C LYS A 356 20.21 2.57 18.32
N LYS A 357 20.51 2.24 19.58
CA LYS A 357 19.88 1.10 20.25
C LYS A 357 18.50 1.49 20.75
N GLU A 358 17.52 0.68 20.41
CA GLU A 358 16.15 0.77 20.89
C GLU A 358 15.86 -0.35 21.89
N ARG A 359 15.17 -0.05 22.98
CA ARG A 359 14.77 -1.04 23.96
C ARG A 359 13.35 -1.51 23.67
N ILE A 360 13.17 -2.82 23.58
CA ILE A 360 11.85 -3.44 23.51
C ILE A 360 11.45 -3.85 24.91
N SER A 361 10.47 -3.19 25.51
CA SER A 361 10.05 -3.53 26.88
C SER A 361 9.11 -4.73 26.92
N ARG A 362 8.17 -4.81 26.00
CA ARG A 362 7.20 -5.91 25.86
C ARG A 362 6.92 -6.24 24.40
N LEU A 363 6.62 -7.51 24.15
CA LEU A 363 6.22 -8.03 22.85
C LEU A 363 4.80 -8.60 22.93
N PHE A 364 4.07 -8.48 21.82
CA PHE A 364 2.70 -8.93 21.72
C PHE A 364 2.46 -9.69 20.42
N GLN A 365 1.65 -10.74 20.50
CA GLN A 365 0.91 -11.26 19.37
C GLN A 365 -0.42 -10.54 19.34
N MET A 366 -0.71 -9.88 18.23
CA MET A 366 -1.94 -9.12 18.11
C MET A 366 -3.12 -9.99 17.70
N HIS A 367 -4.28 -9.62 18.20
CA HIS A 367 -5.56 -10.14 17.78
C HIS A 367 -6.51 -8.94 17.61
N SER A 368 -6.50 -8.36 16.42
CA SER A 368 -7.07 -7.03 16.15
C SER A 368 -6.51 -5.99 17.14
N ASN A 369 -7.30 -5.42 18.04
CA ASN A 369 -6.87 -4.48 19.08
C ASN A 369 -6.43 -5.13 20.40
N LYS A 370 -6.60 -6.47 20.56
CA LYS A 370 -6.19 -7.18 21.77
C LYS A 370 -4.71 -7.55 21.70
N GLN A 371 -4.01 -7.32 22.81
CA GLN A 371 -2.57 -7.55 22.96
C GLN A 371 -2.32 -8.79 23.81
N ASN A 372 -1.81 -9.85 23.19
CA ASN A 372 -1.42 -11.08 23.89
C ASN A 372 0.10 -11.07 24.14
N PRO A 373 0.57 -10.93 25.40
CA PRO A 373 2.00 -10.85 25.70
C PRO A 373 2.75 -12.11 25.23
N LYS A 374 3.96 -11.89 24.69
CA LYS A 374 4.89 -12.93 24.27
C LYS A 374 6.29 -12.67 24.86
N GLU A 375 7.00 -13.74 25.15
CA GLU A 375 8.39 -13.66 25.58
C GLU A 375 9.34 -13.40 24.40
N PHE A 376 9.01 -13.93 23.23
CA PHE A 376 9.75 -13.72 21.99
C PHE A 376 8.84 -13.75 20.76
N ILE A 377 9.30 -13.16 19.67
CA ILE A 377 8.75 -13.30 18.32
C ILE A 377 9.82 -13.93 17.46
N GLY A 378 9.50 -15.06 16.83
CA GLY A 378 10.45 -15.86 16.06
C GLY A 378 10.60 -15.40 14.61
N CYS A 379 11.59 -15.97 13.94
CA CYS A 379 11.79 -15.81 12.51
C CYS A 379 10.51 -16.13 11.72
N GLY A 380 10.22 -15.37 10.67
CA GLY A 380 9.05 -15.54 9.81
C GLY A 380 7.72 -15.07 10.43
N ASP A 381 7.73 -14.58 11.67
CA ASP A 381 6.52 -14.19 12.38
C ASP A 381 6.27 -12.68 12.36
N ILE A 382 5.02 -12.31 12.62
CA ILE A 382 4.56 -10.92 12.73
C ILE A 382 4.16 -10.69 14.19
N GLY A 383 4.65 -9.60 14.75
CA GLY A 383 4.35 -9.21 16.13
C GLY A 383 4.30 -7.70 16.29
N ALA A 384 4.03 -7.29 17.53
CA ALA A 384 4.07 -5.90 17.92
C ALA A 384 4.91 -5.71 19.19
N GLY A 385 5.50 -4.54 19.36
CA GLY A 385 6.33 -4.22 20.50
C GLY A 385 6.18 -2.80 20.97
N VAL A 386 6.49 -2.57 22.25
CA VAL A 386 6.49 -1.24 22.88
C VAL A 386 7.81 -0.98 23.57
N GLY A 387 8.10 0.32 23.79
CA GLY A 387 9.31 0.78 24.46
C GLY A 387 10.27 1.54 23.56
N PHE A 388 10.01 1.57 22.26
CA PHE A 388 10.78 2.32 21.28
C PHE A 388 10.68 3.83 21.51
N LYS A 389 11.82 4.53 21.38
CA LYS A 389 11.89 5.99 21.52
C LYS A 389 11.83 6.72 20.18
N ASP A 390 12.55 6.23 19.17
CA ASP A 390 12.64 6.83 17.84
C ASP A 390 12.48 5.77 16.76
N ILE A 391 11.26 5.25 16.63
CA ILE A 391 10.88 4.26 15.61
C ILE A 391 9.91 4.89 14.62
N ARG A 392 10.09 4.58 13.33
CA ARG A 392 9.22 5.01 12.23
C ARG A 392 8.83 3.83 11.37
N THR A 393 7.75 3.98 10.65
CA THR A 393 7.37 3.02 9.60
C THR A 393 8.47 2.96 8.54
N GLY A 394 8.90 1.75 8.19
CA GLY A 394 10.01 1.50 7.27
C GLY A 394 11.37 1.28 7.94
N ASP A 395 11.49 1.50 9.25
CA ASP A 395 12.74 1.26 9.96
C ASP A 395 13.10 -0.22 10.00
N THR A 396 14.39 -0.50 9.84
CA THR A 396 14.93 -1.84 10.04
C THR A 396 15.47 -1.99 11.45
N LEU A 397 15.01 -3.02 12.15
CA LEU A 397 15.49 -3.44 13.46
C LEU A 397 16.41 -4.66 13.27
N CYS A 398 17.64 -4.56 13.70
CA CYS A 398 18.62 -5.61 13.46
C CYS A 398 19.61 -5.80 14.62
N ASP A 399 20.52 -6.76 14.46
CA ASP A 399 21.64 -6.96 15.35
C ASP A 399 22.72 -5.87 15.11
N GLU A 400 23.19 -5.24 16.18
CA GLU A 400 24.23 -4.19 16.10
C GLU A 400 25.56 -4.69 15.53
N ALA A 401 25.93 -5.95 15.82
CA ALA A 401 27.15 -6.55 15.31
C ALA A 401 27.08 -6.86 13.81
N HIS A 402 25.87 -7.07 13.29
CA HIS A 402 25.61 -7.42 11.90
C HIS A 402 24.50 -6.50 11.30
N PRO A 403 24.76 -5.19 11.24
CA PRO A 403 23.72 -4.23 10.84
C PRO A 403 23.36 -4.41 9.38
N ILE A 404 22.07 -4.23 9.10
CA ILE A 404 21.48 -4.24 7.76
C ILE A 404 20.39 -3.18 7.69
N THR A 405 20.25 -2.54 6.54
CA THR A 405 19.11 -1.69 6.21
C THR A 405 18.36 -2.35 5.07
N LEU A 406 17.10 -2.70 5.31
CA LEU A 406 16.22 -3.16 4.25
C LEU A 406 15.80 -1.97 3.39
N GLU A 407 15.43 -2.24 2.15
CA GLU A 407 14.94 -1.21 1.23
C GLU A 407 13.79 -0.44 1.88
N SER A 408 13.87 0.89 1.84
CA SER A 408 12.83 1.76 2.38
C SER A 408 11.54 1.62 1.56
N MET A 409 10.41 1.72 2.24
CA MET A 409 9.13 1.83 1.56
C MET A 409 9.00 3.25 0.99
N ASP A 410 8.75 3.34 -0.31
CA ASP A 410 8.44 4.61 -0.95
C ASP A 410 6.96 4.96 -0.69
N PHE A 411 6.73 6.14 -0.16
CA PHE A 411 5.39 6.63 0.10
C PHE A 411 5.05 7.74 -0.88
N PRO A 412 3.87 7.72 -1.50
CA PRO A 412 3.43 8.79 -2.37
C PRO A 412 3.25 10.10 -1.58
N GLU A 413 3.56 11.21 -2.22
CA GLU A 413 3.35 12.50 -1.62
C GLU A 413 1.87 12.87 -1.52
N PRO A 414 1.47 13.58 -0.45
CA PRO A 414 0.13 14.09 -0.32
C PRO A 414 -0.26 15.03 -1.46
N VAL A 415 -1.48 14.92 -1.96
CA VAL A 415 -1.98 15.69 -3.11
C VAL A 415 -3.01 16.74 -2.74
N ILE A 416 -3.61 16.68 -1.55
CA ILE A 416 -4.62 17.61 -1.06
C ILE A 416 -4.23 18.14 0.33
N GLY A 417 -4.48 19.43 0.57
CA GLY A 417 -4.24 20.07 1.87
C GLY A 417 -5.45 20.82 2.38
N ILE A 418 -5.64 20.81 3.69
CA ILE A 418 -6.69 21.57 4.39
C ILE A 418 -6.04 22.35 5.53
N ALA A 419 -6.37 23.62 5.65
CA ALA A 419 -5.99 24.41 6.80
C ALA A 419 -6.85 24.01 8.01
N VAL A 420 -6.25 23.79 9.15
CA VAL A 420 -6.93 23.45 10.40
C VAL A 420 -6.56 24.42 11.52
N GLU A 421 -7.57 24.85 12.26
CA GLU A 421 -7.42 25.74 13.39
C GLU A 421 -8.20 25.21 14.59
N PRO A 422 -7.65 25.20 15.81
CA PRO A 422 -8.38 24.77 16.98
C PRO A 422 -9.53 25.76 17.25
N LYS A 423 -10.69 25.27 17.67
CA LYS A 423 -11.83 26.14 18.04
C LYS A 423 -11.53 27.00 19.27
N THR A 424 -10.65 26.55 20.14
CA THR A 424 -10.23 27.29 21.33
C THR A 424 -8.72 27.31 21.46
N GLN A 425 -8.15 28.40 21.97
CA GLN A 425 -6.71 28.53 22.17
C GLN A 425 -6.13 27.49 23.15
N LYS A 426 -6.95 26.98 24.06
CA LYS A 426 -6.57 25.92 25.01
C LYS A 426 -6.34 24.57 24.32
N ASP A 427 -6.90 24.38 23.15
CA ASP A 427 -6.78 23.12 22.39
C ASP A 427 -5.61 23.13 21.43
N LEU A 428 -4.83 24.23 21.33
CA LEU A 428 -3.69 24.34 20.41
C LEU A 428 -2.62 23.27 20.69
N ASP A 429 -2.25 23.09 21.95
CA ASP A 429 -1.25 22.09 22.34
C ASP A 429 -1.74 20.66 22.09
N LYS A 430 -3.04 20.40 22.31
CA LYS A 430 -3.64 19.10 22.02
C LYS A 430 -3.72 18.86 20.51
N LEU A 431 -4.08 19.88 19.72
CA LEU A 431 -4.09 19.79 18.26
C LEU A 431 -2.70 19.44 17.73
N SER A 432 -1.68 20.19 18.14
CA SER A 432 -0.29 19.96 17.74
C SER A 432 0.18 18.55 18.12
N THR A 433 -0.11 18.13 19.35
CA THR A 433 0.24 16.77 19.83
C THR A 433 -0.51 15.69 19.06
N GLY A 434 -1.81 15.86 18.81
CA GLY A 434 -2.63 14.92 18.06
C GLY A 434 -2.16 14.79 16.61
N LEU A 435 -1.92 15.92 15.94
CA LEU A 435 -1.41 15.94 14.58
C LEU A 435 -0.04 15.29 14.44
N ALA A 436 0.88 15.56 15.39
CA ALA A 436 2.21 14.95 15.39
C ALA A 436 2.12 13.42 15.52
N LYS A 437 1.27 12.92 16.42
CA LYS A 437 1.07 11.47 16.58
C LYS A 437 0.47 10.82 15.34
N LEU A 438 -0.53 11.45 14.73
CA LEU A 438 -1.14 10.95 13.49
C LEU A 438 -0.15 10.94 12.32
N ALA A 439 0.73 11.94 12.23
CA ALA A 439 1.80 11.98 11.23
C ALA A 439 2.91 10.92 11.48
N GLU A 440 3.11 10.49 12.73
CA GLU A 440 4.00 9.35 13.02
C GLU A 440 3.40 8.00 12.57
N GLU A 441 2.07 7.87 12.65
CA GLU A 441 1.36 6.66 12.24
C GLU A 441 1.27 6.53 10.71
N ASP A 442 1.03 7.63 10.02
CA ASP A 442 0.80 7.67 8.58
C ASP A 442 1.82 8.56 7.85
N PRO A 443 2.79 7.96 7.13
CA PRO A 443 3.81 8.71 6.41
C PRO A 443 3.27 9.49 5.20
N THR A 444 2.04 9.24 4.74
CA THR A 444 1.37 10.03 3.69
C THR A 444 0.56 11.19 4.22
N PHE A 445 0.48 11.30 5.55
CA PHE A 445 -0.11 12.44 6.22
C PHE A 445 0.99 13.40 6.66
N THR A 446 0.93 14.63 6.21
CA THR A 446 1.92 15.66 6.58
C THR A 446 1.26 16.86 7.24
N VAL A 447 2.00 17.46 8.17
CA VAL A 447 1.58 18.67 8.90
C VAL A 447 2.63 19.73 8.68
N LYS A 448 2.22 20.89 8.14
CA LYS A 448 3.08 22.07 7.99
C LYS A 448 2.42 23.25 8.67
N THR A 449 3.16 23.96 9.48
CA THR A 449 2.74 25.27 9.99
C THR A 449 3.42 26.32 9.14
N ASP A 450 2.63 27.18 8.53
CA ASP A 450 3.12 28.34 7.78
C ASP A 450 3.69 29.34 8.78
N GLU A 451 4.98 29.63 8.65
CA GLU A 451 5.70 30.52 9.60
C GLU A 451 5.22 31.97 9.49
N ASP A 452 4.75 32.40 8.32
CA ASP A 452 4.31 33.77 8.09
C ASP A 452 2.86 34.01 8.57
N THR A 453 2.00 33.01 8.38
CA THR A 453 0.56 33.10 8.71
C THR A 453 0.21 32.45 10.05
N GLY A 454 1.08 31.59 10.59
CA GLY A 454 0.80 30.77 11.76
C GLY A 454 -0.26 29.68 11.50
N GLN A 455 -0.72 29.51 10.27
CA GLN A 455 -1.76 28.57 9.90
C GLN A 455 -1.19 27.17 9.79
N THR A 456 -1.86 26.20 10.41
CA THR A 456 -1.50 24.78 10.30
C THR A 456 -2.25 24.16 9.13
N VAL A 457 -1.50 23.64 8.15
CA VAL A 457 -2.02 22.91 6.99
C VAL A 457 -1.72 21.42 7.18
N ILE A 458 -2.75 20.60 7.08
CA ILE A 458 -2.65 19.15 7.01
C ILE A 458 -2.83 18.69 5.59
N SER A 459 -2.00 17.76 5.13
CA SER A 459 -2.07 17.24 3.76
C SER A 459 -2.13 15.73 3.75
N GLY A 460 -2.86 15.17 2.78
CA GLY A 460 -3.13 13.74 2.65
C GLY A 460 -3.43 13.31 1.21
N MET A 461 -3.82 12.04 1.03
CA MET A 461 -4.00 11.41 -0.27
C MET A 461 -5.37 11.69 -0.91
N GLY A 462 -6.37 12.10 -0.13
CA GLY A 462 -7.72 12.39 -0.62
C GLY A 462 -8.61 13.05 0.44
N GLU A 463 -9.82 13.44 0.01
CA GLU A 463 -10.79 14.07 0.93
C GLU A 463 -11.17 13.14 2.09
N LEU A 464 -11.46 11.87 1.79
CA LEU A 464 -11.83 10.88 2.80
C LEU A 464 -10.71 10.65 3.81
N HIS A 465 -9.46 10.62 3.34
CA HIS A 465 -8.29 10.48 4.21
C HIS A 465 -8.25 11.62 5.24
N LEU A 466 -8.36 12.87 4.80
CA LEU A 466 -8.33 14.04 5.69
C LEU A 466 -9.55 14.12 6.60
N GLU A 467 -10.75 13.74 6.12
CA GLU A 467 -11.96 13.65 6.97
C GLU A 467 -11.75 12.68 8.13
N ILE A 468 -11.15 11.51 7.87
CA ILE A 468 -10.86 10.50 8.89
C ILE A 468 -9.85 11.03 9.90
N ILE A 469 -8.79 11.69 9.45
CA ILE A 469 -7.80 12.31 10.32
C ILE A 469 -8.44 13.34 11.27
N ILE A 470 -9.32 14.18 10.74
CA ILE A 470 -10.03 15.20 11.54
C ILE A 470 -11.01 14.55 12.53
N ASP A 471 -11.71 13.52 12.11
CA ASP A 471 -12.60 12.78 13.00
C ASP A 471 -11.83 12.05 14.11
N ARG A 472 -10.66 11.49 13.81
CA ARG A 472 -9.74 10.92 14.80
C ARG A 472 -9.24 11.96 15.80
N LEU A 473 -8.89 13.18 15.36
CA LEU A 473 -8.55 14.29 16.26
C LEU A 473 -9.66 14.55 17.25
N LYS A 474 -10.92 14.58 16.80
CA LYS A 474 -12.08 14.80 17.65
C LYS A 474 -12.31 13.64 18.62
N ARG A 475 -12.30 12.39 18.17
CA ARG A 475 -12.62 11.21 18.97
C ARG A 475 -11.50 10.80 19.91
N GLU A 476 -10.27 10.70 19.42
CA GLU A 476 -9.13 10.19 20.19
C GLU A 476 -8.47 11.28 21.05
N PHE A 477 -8.28 12.48 20.49
CA PHE A 477 -7.56 13.58 21.15
C PHE A 477 -8.50 14.62 21.79
N LYS A 478 -9.82 14.49 21.61
CA LYS A 478 -10.84 15.43 22.15
C LYS A 478 -10.60 16.88 21.72
N VAL A 479 -10.19 17.06 20.44
CA VAL A 479 -9.93 18.36 19.83
C VAL A 479 -10.90 18.60 18.69
N GLU A 480 -11.63 19.70 18.75
CA GLU A 480 -12.43 20.17 17.62
C GLU A 480 -11.66 21.26 16.86
N ALA A 481 -11.54 21.07 15.54
CA ALA A 481 -10.86 22.00 14.66
C ALA A 481 -11.82 22.59 13.63
N ASN A 482 -11.67 23.87 13.33
CA ASN A 482 -12.24 24.51 12.17
C ASN A 482 -11.44 24.09 10.93
N GLN A 483 -12.15 23.84 9.83
CA GLN A 483 -11.55 23.41 8.58
C GLN A 483 -11.67 24.52 7.56
N GLY A 484 -10.56 24.83 6.90
CA GLY A 484 -10.53 25.67 5.71
C GLY A 484 -11.04 24.91 4.47
N ARG A 485 -11.12 25.62 3.33
CA ARG A 485 -11.43 24.95 2.07
C ARG A 485 -10.25 24.07 1.63
N PRO A 486 -10.50 22.88 1.07
CA PRO A 486 -9.46 22.06 0.50
C PRO A 486 -8.64 22.81 -0.55
N GLN A 487 -7.34 22.63 -0.52
CA GLN A 487 -6.40 23.23 -1.48
C GLN A 487 -5.58 22.14 -2.14
N VAL A 488 -5.37 22.31 -3.43
CA VAL A 488 -4.54 21.42 -4.21
C VAL A 488 -3.07 21.73 -3.95
N SER A 489 -2.27 20.72 -3.72
CA SER A 489 -0.82 20.84 -3.68
C SER A 489 -0.28 20.90 -5.10
N TYR A 490 0.01 22.11 -5.56
CA TYR A 490 0.71 22.32 -6.83
C TYR A 490 2.19 21.97 -6.70
N LYS A 491 2.84 21.70 -7.82
CA LYS A 491 4.30 21.64 -7.91
C LYS A 491 4.79 22.67 -8.90
N GLU A 492 6.06 23.04 -8.79
CA GLU A 492 6.73 23.86 -9.78
C GLU A 492 7.67 22.98 -10.62
N ALA A 493 8.01 23.41 -11.81
CA ALA A 493 8.99 22.74 -12.65
C ALA A 493 9.71 23.75 -13.53
N ILE A 494 10.86 23.39 -14.06
CA ILE A 494 11.56 24.13 -15.08
C ILE A 494 11.42 23.44 -16.44
N THR A 495 11.45 24.19 -17.52
CA THR A 495 11.23 23.66 -18.87
C THR A 495 12.46 23.66 -19.76
N LYS A 496 13.50 24.41 -19.39
CA LYS A 496 14.71 24.60 -20.21
C LYS A 496 15.99 24.39 -19.42
N PRO A 497 17.04 23.81 -20.03
CA PRO A 497 18.35 23.75 -19.41
C PRO A 497 18.97 25.14 -19.28
N VAL A 498 19.68 25.39 -18.20
CA VAL A 498 20.43 26.60 -17.95
C VAL A 498 21.78 26.27 -17.35
N GLU A 499 22.84 26.81 -17.94
CA GLU A 499 24.19 26.80 -17.33
C GLU A 499 24.47 28.17 -16.75
N LEU A 500 25.01 28.22 -15.55
CA LEU A 500 25.42 29.45 -14.91
C LEU A 500 26.58 29.21 -13.93
N ARG A 501 27.28 30.30 -13.67
CA ARG A 501 28.25 30.43 -12.59
C ARG A 501 27.65 31.28 -11.50
N GLU A 502 27.67 30.76 -10.28
CA GLU A 502 27.25 31.49 -9.08
C GLU A 502 28.41 31.60 -8.09
N VAL A 503 28.61 32.82 -7.58
CA VAL A 503 29.68 33.11 -6.63
C VAL A 503 29.09 33.71 -5.36
N TYR A 504 29.21 32.99 -4.28
CA TYR A 504 28.86 33.49 -2.95
C TYR A 504 30.10 34.05 -2.26
N LYS A 505 30.09 35.37 -2.00
CA LYS A 505 31.15 36.06 -1.29
C LYS A 505 30.55 36.99 -0.24
N LYS A 506 30.95 36.78 1.02
CA LYS A 506 30.55 37.64 2.13
C LYS A 506 31.76 37.91 3.02
N GLN A 507 32.03 39.19 3.28
CA GLN A 507 33.13 39.63 4.14
C GLN A 507 32.59 40.57 5.21
N THR A 508 32.66 40.14 6.48
CA THR A 508 32.21 40.89 7.66
C THR A 508 33.28 40.78 8.69
N GLY A 509 34.21 41.76 8.73
CA GLY A 509 35.15 42.00 9.82
C GLY A 509 35.79 40.77 10.52
N GLY A 510 36.35 39.81 9.75
CA GLY A 510 36.93 38.58 10.27
C GLY A 510 37.11 37.52 9.13
N ARG A 511 36.97 36.23 9.44
CA ARG A 511 37.00 35.16 8.44
C ARG A 511 35.86 35.36 7.43
N GLY A 512 36.20 35.46 6.15
CA GLY A 512 35.24 35.62 5.05
C GLY A 512 34.45 34.33 4.79
N LYS A 513 33.49 34.43 3.87
CA LYS A 513 32.76 33.30 3.29
C LYS A 513 32.90 33.33 1.78
N PHE A 514 33.30 32.22 1.18
CA PHE A 514 33.49 32.10 -0.26
C PHE A 514 33.07 30.74 -0.78
N ALA A 515 32.29 30.73 -1.86
CA ALA A 515 32.02 29.56 -2.68
C ALA A 515 31.76 29.99 -4.13
N ASP A 516 32.19 29.21 -5.08
CA ASP A 516 32.05 29.46 -6.51
C ASP A 516 31.75 28.13 -7.20
N ILE A 517 30.62 28.05 -7.86
CA ILE A 517 30.15 26.85 -8.55
C ILE A 517 29.68 27.19 -9.96
N ILE A 518 29.97 26.30 -10.89
CA ILE A 518 29.43 26.32 -12.26
C ILE A 518 28.53 25.09 -12.37
N VAL A 519 27.27 25.33 -12.61
CA VAL A 519 26.26 24.28 -12.66
C VAL A 519 25.42 24.34 -13.91
N ARG A 520 25.01 23.18 -14.39
CA ARG A 520 23.94 23.02 -15.36
C ARG A 520 22.72 22.52 -14.64
N VAL A 521 21.62 23.23 -14.77
CA VAL A 521 20.33 22.90 -14.16
C VAL A 521 19.34 22.61 -15.29
N GLU A 522 18.72 21.44 -15.25
CA GLU A 522 17.88 20.89 -16.32
C GLU A 522 16.60 20.26 -15.70
N PRO A 523 15.51 20.13 -16.49
CA PRO A 523 14.40 19.27 -16.10
C PRO A 523 14.92 17.85 -15.79
N GLY A 524 14.44 17.24 -14.72
CA GLY A 524 14.81 15.85 -14.39
C GLY A 524 14.34 14.85 -15.44
N ASP A 525 15.08 13.77 -15.60
CA ASP A 525 14.74 12.70 -16.54
C ASP A 525 13.42 12.04 -16.13
N ARG A 526 12.55 11.71 -17.10
CA ARG A 526 11.20 11.16 -16.81
C ARG A 526 11.25 9.86 -16.03
N ASP A 527 12.23 9.02 -16.34
CA ASP A 527 12.39 7.68 -15.78
C ASP A 527 13.23 7.66 -14.48
N PHE A 528 13.68 8.83 -14.03
CA PHE A 528 14.43 8.94 -12.78
C PHE A 528 13.48 8.83 -11.58
N GLU A 529 13.75 7.88 -10.71
CA GLU A 529 13.07 7.72 -9.43
C GLU A 529 13.74 8.63 -8.39
N GLY A 530 13.08 9.70 -8.00
CA GLY A 530 13.56 10.70 -7.06
C GLY A 530 13.29 12.14 -7.52
N GLU A 531 13.54 13.11 -6.62
CA GLU A 531 13.31 14.53 -6.89
C GLU A 531 14.53 15.21 -7.52
N LEU A 532 15.74 14.92 -7.03
CA LEU A 532 16.98 15.53 -7.47
C LEU A 532 17.95 14.51 -8.06
N GLN A 533 18.18 14.57 -9.37
CA GLN A 533 19.23 13.86 -10.05
C GLN A 533 20.52 14.72 -10.01
N PHE A 534 21.46 14.34 -9.13
CA PHE A 534 22.68 15.11 -8.91
C PHE A 534 23.88 14.41 -9.54
N ILE A 535 24.64 15.14 -10.35
CA ILE A 535 25.80 14.62 -11.08
C ILE A 535 27.00 15.51 -10.78
N ASP A 536 28.13 14.89 -10.41
CA ASP A 536 29.41 15.56 -10.21
C ASP A 536 30.34 15.29 -11.40
N GLU A 537 30.63 16.34 -12.18
CA GLU A 537 31.58 16.31 -13.30
C GLU A 537 32.83 17.18 -13.04
N VAL A 538 33.05 17.61 -11.78
CA VAL A 538 34.19 18.45 -11.42
C VAL A 538 35.52 17.72 -11.65
N LYS A 539 36.38 18.34 -12.43
CA LYS A 539 37.73 17.81 -12.76
C LYS A 539 38.83 18.55 -12.02
N GLY A 540 39.93 17.88 -11.72
CA GLY A 540 41.14 18.51 -11.21
C GLY A 540 41.10 18.96 -9.74
N GLY A 541 40.00 18.64 -8.98
CA GLY A 541 39.89 18.99 -7.56
C GLY A 541 39.64 20.49 -7.30
N ASN A 542 39.12 21.22 -8.29
CA ASN A 542 38.81 22.64 -8.18
C ASN A 542 37.79 22.92 -7.08
N ILE A 543 36.87 21.97 -6.82
CA ILE A 543 36.06 21.93 -5.64
C ILE A 543 36.44 20.68 -4.85
N PRO A 544 36.88 20.78 -3.59
CA PRO A 544 37.12 19.62 -2.73
C PRO A 544 35.90 18.71 -2.60
N LYS A 545 36.11 17.41 -2.65
CA LYS A 545 35.03 16.40 -2.59
C LYS A 545 34.15 16.53 -1.33
N GLU A 546 34.67 17.06 -0.24
CA GLU A 546 33.95 17.32 1.01
C GLU A 546 32.84 18.38 0.90
N TYR A 547 32.87 19.24 -0.13
CA TYR A 547 31.88 20.29 -0.37
C TYR A 547 30.79 19.86 -1.35
N ILE A 548 30.99 18.82 -2.16
CA ILE A 548 30.00 18.32 -3.13
C ILE A 548 28.68 17.93 -2.48
N PRO A 549 28.67 17.18 -1.34
CA PRO A 549 27.42 16.88 -0.62
C PRO A 549 26.68 18.12 -0.11
N SER A 550 27.41 19.19 0.20
CA SER A 550 26.82 20.47 0.65
C SER A 550 26.12 21.21 -0.50
N ILE A 551 26.66 21.13 -1.72
CA ILE A 551 26.02 21.65 -2.93
C ILE A 551 24.72 20.89 -3.17
N GLN A 552 24.75 19.56 -3.14
CA GLN A 552 23.56 18.73 -3.30
C GLN A 552 22.48 19.08 -2.27
N LYS A 553 22.85 19.18 -1.01
CA LYS A 553 21.96 19.57 0.08
C LYS A 553 21.35 20.97 -0.12
N GLY A 554 22.15 21.92 -0.65
CA GLY A 554 21.66 23.25 -0.98
C GLY A 554 20.55 23.22 -2.04
N PHE A 555 20.74 22.45 -3.12
CA PHE A 555 19.71 22.25 -4.14
C PHE A 555 18.46 21.56 -3.58
N GLN A 556 18.62 20.47 -2.81
CA GLN A 556 17.50 19.78 -2.16
C GLN A 556 16.67 20.70 -1.27
N ARG A 557 17.34 21.57 -0.52
CA ARG A 557 16.67 22.55 0.34
C ARG A 557 15.93 23.61 -0.46
N ALA A 558 16.55 24.11 -1.53
CA ALA A 558 15.96 25.14 -2.36
C ALA A 558 14.73 24.64 -3.15
N MET A 559 14.77 23.40 -3.63
CA MET A 559 13.64 22.77 -4.35
C MET A 559 12.36 22.73 -3.52
N LYS A 560 12.44 22.62 -2.20
CA LYS A 560 11.26 22.56 -1.32
C LYS A 560 10.44 23.83 -1.30
N ASN A 561 11.03 24.97 -1.63
CA ASN A 561 10.42 26.29 -1.52
C ASN A 561 10.03 26.89 -2.89
N GLY A 562 10.33 26.19 -3.99
CA GLY A 562 10.00 26.64 -5.34
C GLY A 562 10.50 28.05 -5.71
N ILE A 563 9.91 28.64 -6.75
CA ILE A 563 10.34 29.92 -7.33
C ILE A 563 9.17 30.86 -7.62
N LEU A 564 8.02 30.29 -8.05
CA LEU A 564 6.87 31.08 -8.52
C LEU A 564 5.89 31.40 -7.39
N ALA A 565 5.51 30.39 -6.64
CA ALA A 565 4.44 30.45 -5.64
C ALA A 565 4.81 29.76 -4.30
N GLY A 566 6.04 29.28 -4.19
CA GLY A 566 6.51 28.59 -2.98
C GLY A 566 6.15 27.12 -2.93
N TYR A 567 5.70 26.52 -4.03
CA TYR A 567 5.46 25.09 -4.11
C TYR A 567 6.74 24.31 -4.40
N ALA A 568 6.85 23.11 -3.86
CA ALA A 568 8.01 22.26 -4.10
C ALA A 568 8.23 22.01 -5.60
N LEU A 569 9.49 22.03 -6.02
CA LEU A 569 9.85 21.72 -7.41
C LEU A 569 9.68 20.21 -7.66
N ASP A 570 9.18 19.86 -8.83
CA ASP A 570 9.17 18.50 -9.36
C ASP A 570 10.62 18.07 -9.69
N LYS A 571 10.81 17.02 -10.41
CA LYS A 571 12.13 16.46 -10.77
C LYS A 571 13.10 17.50 -11.33
N LEU A 572 14.29 17.56 -10.75
CA LEU A 572 15.39 18.41 -11.17
C LEU A 572 16.66 17.61 -11.43
N LYS A 573 17.37 17.96 -12.49
CA LYS A 573 18.70 17.43 -12.77
C LYS A 573 19.73 18.55 -12.63
N VAL A 574 20.73 18.32 -11.80
CA VAL A 574 21.81 19.27 -11.55
C VAL A 574 23.14 18.60 -11.81
N THR A 575 23.92 19.16 -12.72
CA THR A 575 25.30 18.73 -12.99
C THR A 575 26.24 19.84 -12.52
N VAL A 576 27.12 19.50 -11.57
CA VAL A 576 28.20 20.40 -11.16
C VAL A 576 29.34 20.24 -12.15
N LEU A 577 29.62 21.28 -12.93
CA LEU A 577 30.59 21.24 -14.00
C LEU A 577 31.99 21.63 -13.52
N ASP A 578 32.09 22.70 -12.73
CA ASP A 578 33.34 23.25 -12.22
C ASP A 578 33.08 24.24 -11.08
N GLY A 579 34.13 24.85 -10.55
CA GLY A 579 34.05 25.89 -9.54
C GLY A 579 35.40 26.23 -8.94
N SER A 580 35.39 26.96 -7.84
CA SER A 580 36.62 27.25 -7.08
C SER A 580 36.34 27.38 -5.58
N TYR A 581 37.37 27.23 -4.79
CA TYR A 581 37.29 27.43 -3.35
C TYR A 581 38.44 28.32 -2.85
N HIS A 582 38.25 28.87 -1.68
CA HIS A 582 39.29 29.64 -1.00
C HIS A 582 39.75 28.88 0.26
N PRO A 583 41.07 28.63 0.45
CA PRO A 583 41.57 27.77 1.53
C PRO A 583 41.15 28.18 2.94
N VAL A 584 40.85 29.46 3.17
CA VAL A 584 40.49 30.01 4.49
C VAL A 584 39.01 30.31 4.59
N ASP A 585 38.38 30.82 3.52
CA ASP A 585 37.04 31.42 3.57
C ASP A 585 35.96 30.44 3.05
N SER A 586 36.35 29.26 2.53
CA SER A 586 35.39 28.25 2.10
C SER A 586 35.05 27.28 3.21
N ASP A 587 33.78 26.97 3.31
CA ASP A 587 33.23 25.96 4.21
C ASP A 587 31.97 25.32 3.59
N GLN A 588 31.46 24.25 4.22
CA GLN A 588 30.29 23.53 3.75
C GLN A 588 29.05 24.42 3.66
N LEU A 589 28.85 25.32 4.62
CA LEU A 589 27.72 26.26 4.64
C LEU A 589 27.79 27.25 3.48
N SER A 590 28.99 27.74 3.12
CA SER A 590 29.16 28.66 1.99
C SER A 590 28.75 28.02 0.68
N PHE A 591 29.11 26.73 0.46
CA PHE A 591 28.68 25.98 -0.71
C PHE A 591 27.19 25.64 -0.70
N GLU A 592 26.59 25.35 0.45
CA GLU A 592 25.12 25.17 0.57
C GLU A 592 24.38 26.45 0.19
N ILE A 593 24.80 27.61 0.68
CA ILE A 593 24.20 28.92 0.36
C ILE A 593 24.39 29.26 -1.12
N CYS A 594 25.60 29.02 -1.65
CA CYS A 594 25.90 29.27 -3.07
C CYS A 594 24.99 28.41 -3.97
N ALA A 595 24.77 27.15 -3.64
CA ALA A 595 23.87 26.24 -4.34
C ALA A 595 22.40 26.75 -4.30
N ILE A 596 21.92 27.26 -3.17
CA ILE A 596 20.60 27.85 -3.04
C ILE A 596 20.45 29.10 -3.96
N GLN A 597 21.48 29.94 -4.03
CA GLN A 597 21.49 31.10 -4.91
C GLN A 597 21.54 30.69 -6.39
N ALA A 598 22.39 29.73 -6.72
CA ALA A 598 22.47 29.15 -8.06
C ALA A 598 21.13 28.56 -8.52
N PHE A 599 20.43 27.84 -7.64
CA PHE A 599 19.09 27.33 -7.91
C PHE A 599 18.12 28.46 -8.30
N ARG A 600 18.06 29.54 -7.53
CA ARG A 600 17.18 30.69 -7.82
C ARG A 600 17.52 31.32 -9.16
N SER A 601 18.80 31.67 -9.35
CA SER A 601 19.29 32.32 -10.57
C SER A 601 19.09 31.50 -11.85
N ALA A 602 19.26 30.15 -11.73
CA ALA A 602 19.03 29.24 -12.83
C ALA A 602 17.54 29.08 -13.14
N SER A 603 16.75 28.84 -12.12
CA SER A 603 15.34 28.48 -12.27
C SER A 603 14.50 29.64 -12.80
N GLU A 604 14.82 30.91 -12.45
CA GLU A 604 14.19 32.08 -13.05
C GLU A 604 14.38 32.16 -14.58
N LYS A 605 15.53 31.70 -15.08
CA LYS A 605 15.88 31.66 -16.50
C LYS A 605 15.42 30.42 -17.22
N ALA A 606 15.16 29.34 -16.47
CA ALA A 606 14.85 28.04 -17.01
C ALA A 606 13.37 27.85 -17.42
N GLY A 607 12.58 28.93 -17.47
CA GLY A 607 11.17 28.87 -17.82
C GLY A 607 10.35 28.11 -16.78
N PRO A 608 10.20 28.68 -15.58
CA PRO A 608 9.47 28.01 -14.50
C PRO A 608 7.96 27.95 -14.82
N VAL A 609 7.35 26.81 -14.54
CA VAL A 609 5.92 26.52 -14.74
C VAL A 609 5.31 25.91 -13.51
N LEU A 610 3.98 26.03 -13.40
CA LEU A 610 3.18 25.38 -12.36
C LEU A 610 2.62 24.05 -12.90
N LYS A 611 2.62 23.02 -12.06
CA LYS A 611 2.01 21.72 -12.34
C LYS A 611 0.91 21.44 -11.32
N GLU A 612 -0.18 20.85 -11.79
CA GLU A 612 -1.29 20.39 -10.97
C GLU A 612 -1.38 18.86 -10.94
N PRO A 613 -1.86 18.26 -9.84
CA PRO A 613 -2.06 16.82 -9.77
C PRO A 613 -3.24 16.41 -10.65
N ILE A 614 -3.00 15.42 -11.50
CA ILE A 614 -4.01 14.79 -12.36
C ILE A 614 -4.41 13.47 -11.72
N MET A 615 -5.71 13.28 -11.61
CA MET A 615 -6.30 12.07 -11.05
C MET A 615 -6.80 11.16 -12.17
N LYS A 616 -6.53 9.87 -12.05
CA LYS A 616 -7.20 8.84 -12.81
C LYS A 616 -8.55 8.58 -12.17
N VAL A 617 -9.61 8.84 -12.90
CA VAL A 617 -11.00 8.71 -12.44
C VAL A 617 -11.66 7.57 -13.23
N GLU A 618 -12.26 6.64 -12.52
CA GLU A 618 -13.06 5.58 -13.12
C GLU A 618 -14.46 5.62 -12.54
N VAL A 619 -15.45 5.71 -13.41
CA VAL A 619 -16.86 5.81 -13.03
C VAL A 619 -17.61 4.62 -13.58
N VAL A 620 -18.19 3.83 -12.68
CA VAL A 620 -19.10 2.75 -13.04
C VAL A 620 -20.52 3.30 -12.98
N THR A 621 -21.21 3.34 -14.11
CA THR A 621 -22.53 3.98 -14.25
C THR A 621 -23.48 3.16 -15.12
N PRO A 622 -24.79 3.25 -14.92
CA PRO A 622 -25.76 2.72 -15.87
C PRO A 622 -25.59 3.36 -17.24
N GLU A 623 -25.88 2.62 -18.30
CA GLU A 623 -25.72 3.09 -19.69
C GLU A 623 -26.51 4.38 -19.96
N GLU A 624 -27.70 4.52 -19.41
CA GLU A 624 -28.56 5.69 -19.55
C GLU A 624 -27.95 6.98 -18.97
N SER A 625 -27.11 6.88 -17.93
CA SER A 625 -26.45 8.02 -17.29
C SER A 625 -25.06 8.32 -17.83
N MET A 626 -24.51 7.47 -18.71
CA MET A 626 -23.15 7.59 -19.21
C MET A 626 -22.89 8.95 -19.90
N GLY A 627 -23.83 9.44 -20.71
CA GLY A 627 -23.71 10.71 -21.42
C GLY A 627 -23.58 11.91 -20.46
N ASP A 628 -24.35 11.89 -19.37
CA ASP A 628 -24.32 12.95 -18.35
C ASP A 628 -23.03 12.90 -17.55
N VAL A 629 -22.53 11.70 -17.22
CA VAL A 629 -21.25 11.49 -16.53
C VAL A 629 -20.09 12.03 -17.38
N ILE A 630 -20.05 11.70 -18.67
CA ILE A 630 -19.02 12.19 -19.60
C ILE A 630 -19.10 13.71 -19.73
N SER A 631 -20.29 14.26 -19.82
CA SER A 631 -20.51 15.70 -19.91
C SER A 631 -20.00 16.43 -18.66
N ASP A 632 -20.24 15.86 -17.46
CA ASP A 632 -19.75 16.44 -16.20
C ASP A 632 -18.23 16.34 -16.08
N LEU A 633 -17.63 15.20 -16.42
CA LEU A 633 -16.17 15.04 -16.44
C LEU A 633 -15.51 16.03 -17.41
N ASN A 634 -16.06 16.23 -18.61
CA ASN A 634 -15.55 17.22 -19.56
C ASN A 634 -15.66 18.65 -19.02
N LYS A 635 -16.75 19.01 -18.34
CA LYS A 635 -16.88 20.32 -17.66
C LYS A 635 -15.81 20.52 -16.59
N ARG A 636 -15.34 19.43 -15.98
CA ARG A 636 -14.26 19.40 -14.97
C ARG A 636 -12.86 19.29 -15.60
N ARG A 637 -12.70 19.67 -16.83
CA ARG A 637 -11.44 19.55 -17.61
C ARG A 637 -10.92 18.12 -17.73
N GLY A 638 -11.80 17.13 -17.55
CA GLY A 638 -11.45 15.73 -17.67
C GLY A 638 -11.21 15.33 -19.10
N GLN A 639 -10.22 14.49 -19.33
CA GLN A 639 -9.93 13.86 -20.61
C GLN A 639 -10.40 12.41 -20.52
N VAL A 640 -11.48 12.08 -21.22
CA VAL A 640 -11.98 10.70 -21.27
C VAL A 640 -11.05 9.86 -22.14
N GLU A 641 -10.42 8.85 -21.55
CA GLU A 641 -9.46 7.97 -22.24
C GLU A 641 -10.10 6.74 -22.83
N GLY A 642 -11.17 6.25 -22.19
CA GLY A 642 -11.83 5.03 -22.65
C GLY A 642 -13.19 4.82 -22.02
N MET A 643 -13.97 3.99 -22.68
CA MET A 643 -15.27 3.51 -22.21
C MET A 643 -15.31 2.00 -22.41
N GLU A 644 -15.59 1.30 -21.34
CA GLU A 644 -15.73 -0.16 -21.34
C GLU A 644 -17.14 -0.53 -20.93
N SER A 645 -17.63 -1.66 -21.45
CA SER A 645 -18.92 -2.21 -21.04
C SER A 645 -18.67 -3.34 -20.04
N ASN A 646 -19.24 -3.23 -18.87
CA ASN A 646 -19.37 -4.38 -18.00
C ASN A 646 -20.58 -5.22 -18.46
N ARG A 647 -20.49 -6.55 -18.39
CA ARG A 647 -21.57 -7.45 -18.83
C ARG A 647 -22.85 -7.36 -18.01
N SER A 648 -22.78 -6.76 -16.83
CA SER A 648 -23.99 -6.44 -16.03
C SER A 648 -24.82 -5.29 -16.59
N GLY A 649 -24.46 -4.73 -17.77
CA GLY A 649 -25.11 -3.56 -18.37
C GLY A 649 -24.60 -2.22 -17.84
N ALA A 650 -23.65 -2.23 -16.93
CA ALA A 650 -22.99 -1.01 -16.47
C ALA A 650 -21.85 -0.60 -17.40
N ARG A 651 -21.61 0.69 -17.55
CA ARG A 651 -20.53 1.29 -18.30
C ARG A 651 -19.43 1.79 -17.38
N ILE A 652 -18.19 1.56 -17.75
CA ILE A 652 -17.02 2.07 -17.05
C ILE A 652 -16.44 3.20 -17.89
N VAL A 653 -16.46 4.42 -17.35
CA VAL A 653 -15.86 5.60 -17.97
C VAL A 653 -14.54 5.86 -17.29
N LYS A 654 -13.44 5.83 -18.04
CA LYS A 654 -12.09 6.13 -17.57
C LYS A 654 -11.69 7.52 -18.05
N ALA A 655 -11.25 8.37 -17.13
CA ALA A 655 -10.84 9.73 -17.45
C ALA A 655 -9.64 10.17 -16.60
N LYS A 656 -8.91 11.15 -17.12
CA LYS A 656 -7.90 11.93 -16.37
C LYS A 656 -8.44 13.31 -16.10
N THR A 657 -8.49 13.71 -14.84
CA THR A 657 -9.11 14.97 -14.42
C THR A 657 -8.23 15.67 -13.39
N PRO A 658 -8.03 16.99 -13.48
CA PRO A 658 -7.32 17.73 -12.45
C PRO A 658 -8.03 17.63 -11.09
N LEU A 659 -7.27 17.41 -10.01
CA LEU A 659 -7.82 17.28 -8.66
C LEU A 659 -8.61 18.53 -8.25
N SER A 660 -8.18 19.71 -8.66
CA SER A 660 -8.87 20.98 -8.36
C SER A 660 -10.33 21.01 -8.79
N GLU A 661 -10.70 20.25 -9.83
CA GLU A 661 -12.05 20.18 -10.38
C GLU A 661 -12.89 19.04 -9.77
N MET A 662 -12.27 18.18 -8.97
CA MET A 662 -12.90 16.97 -8.44
C MET A 662 -13.52 17.14 -7.06
N PHE A 663 -13.31 18.27 -6.40
CA PHE A 663 -13.95 18.54 -5.12
C PHE A 663 -15.48 18.51 -5.25
N GLY A 664 -16.12 17.75 -4.34
CA GLY A 664 -17.58 17.54 -4.35
C GLY A 664 -18.09 16.68 -5.52
N TYR A 665 -17.20 16.04 -6.30
CA TYR A 665 -17.60 15.23 -7.46
C TYR A 665 -18.53 14.06 -7.08
N VAL A 666 -18.27 13.37 -5.96
CA VAL A 666 -19.09 12.23 -5.51
C VAL A 666 -20.55 12.66 -5.29
N THR A 667 -20.78 13.84 -4.72
CA THR A 667 -22.14 14.40 -4.53
C THR A 667 -22.79 14.73 -5.87
N ALA A 668 -22.05 15.35 -6.78
CA ALA A 668 -22.55 15.67 -8.14
C ALA A 668 -22.90 14.37 -8.90
N LEU A 669 -22.02 13.36 -8.85
CA LEU A 669 -22.23 12.08 -9.49
C LEU A 669 -23.48 11.37 -8.98
N ARG A 670 -23.70 11.35 -7.65
CA ARG A 670 -24.92 10.79 -7.05
C ARG A 670 -26.17 11.51 -7.53
N THR A 671 -26.11 12.82 -7.66
CA THR A 671 -27.25 13.62 -8.18
C THR A 671 -27.56 13.29 -9.63
N ILE A 672 -26.53 13.23 -10.49
CA ILE A 672 -26.66 12.96 -11.93
C ILE A 672 -27.19 11.54 -12.18
N THR A 673 -26.77 10.56 -11.38
CA THR A 673 -27.07 9.15 -11.60
C THR A 673 -28.13 8.58 -10.65
N SER A 674 -28.78 9.43 -9.86
CA SER A 674 -29.75 9.02 -8.82
C SER A 674 -29.17 8.01 -7.84
N GLY A 675 -27.89 8.17 -7.48
CA GLY A 675 -27.17 7.29 -6.55
C GLY A 675 -26.71 5.95 -7.13
N ARG A 676 -26.91 5.70 -8.42
CA ARG A 676 -26.63 4.39 -9.06
C ARG A 676 -25.20 4.26 -9.63
N ALA A 677 -24.41 5.33 -9.66
CA ALA A 677 -23.01 5.25 -10.09
C ALA A 677 -22.06 5.30 -8.89
N THR A 678 -20.93 4.64 -9.07
CA THR A 678 -19.80 4.70 -8.15
C THR A 678 -18.59 5.27 -8.88
N SER A 679 -17.70 5.95 -8.16
CA SER A 679 -16.46 6.46 -8.73
C SER A 679 -15.29 6.09 -7.85
N THR A 680 -14.16 5.82 -8.49
CA THR A 680 -12.87 5.70 -7.85
C THR A 680 -11.94 6.74 -8.43
N MET A 681 -11.07 7.29 -7.60
CA MET A 681 -10.13 8.32 -7.99
C MET A 681 -8.76 8.02 -7.36
N SER A 682 -7.72 7.98 -8.19
CA SER A 682 -6.35 7.76 -7.75
C SER A 682 -5.41 8.77 -8.40
N PHE A 683 -4.32 9.13 -7.70
CA PHE A 683 -3.30 10.00 -8.27
C PHE A 683 -2.65 9.34 -9.49
N SER A 684 -2.48 10.10 -10.57
CA SER A 684 -1.80 9.64 -11.78
C SER A 684 -0.41 10.28 -11.92
N HIS A 685 -0.36 11.60 -12.11
CA HIS A 685 0.88 12.36 -12.32
C HIS A 685 0.63 13.85 -12.13
N PHE A 686 1.71 14.63 -12.16
CA PHE A 686 1.62 16.08 -12.24
C PHE A 686 1.72 16.54 -13.69
N GLU A 687 0.83 17.46 -14.12
CA GLU A 687 0.80 18.03 -15.47
C GLU A 687 0.86 19.55 -15.40
N GLU A 688 1.47 20.18 -16.43
CA GLU A 688 1.57 21.62 -16.52
C GLU A 688 0.18 22.27 -16.66
N VAL A 689 -0.10 23.27 -15.84
CA VAL A 689 -1.35 24.00 -15.90
C VAL A 689 -1.35 25.01 -17.05
N SER A 690 -2.54 25.29 -17.61
CA SER A 690 -2.66 26.36 -18.60
C SER A 690 -2.27 27.71 -18.00
N SER A 691 -1.77 28.63 -18.84
CA SER A 691 -1.32 29.97 -18.42
C SER A 691 -2.42 30.77 -17.71
N SER A 692 -3.69 30.55 -18.05
CA SER A 692 -4.83 31.20 -17.41
C SER A 692 -5.04 30.73 -15.97
N ILE A 693 -4.86 29.42 -15.73
CA ILE A 693 -4.99 28.82 -14.41
C ILE A 693 -3.76 29.18 -13.56
N ALA A 694 -2.56 29.09 -14.14
CA ALA A 694 -1.33 29.49 -13.47
C ALA A 694 -1.44 30.91 -12.92
N ARG A 695 -1.98 31.84 -13.73
CA ARG A 695 -2.20 33.24 -13.31
C ARG A 695 -3.16 33.32 -12.11
N LYS A 696 -4.29 32.65 -12.16
CA LYS A 696 -5.25 32.63 -11.04
C LYS A 696 -4.61 32.11 -9.74
N VAL A 697 -3.90 30.98 -9.82
CA VAL A 697 -3.21 30.40 -8.65
C VAL A 697 -2.16 31.36 -8.10
N LEU A 698 -1.37 32.00 -8.96
CA LEU A 698 -0.37 32.99 -8.55
C LEU A 698 -0.99 34.25 -7.93
N GLU A 699 -2.12 34.71 -8.44
CA GLU A 699 -2.87 35.84 -7.87
C GLU A 699 -3.46 35.48 -6.49
N GLU A 700 -4.01 34.28 -6.33
CA GLU A 700 -4.51 33.79 -5.03
C GLU A 700 -3.40 33.68 -3.98
N VAL A 701 -2.23 33.20 -4.37
CA VAL A 701 -1.07 33.10 -3.46
C VAL A 701 -0.56 34.51 -3.10
N LYS A 702 -0.43 35.43 -4.08
CA LYS A 702 -0.03 36.81 -3.82
C LYS A 702 -1.07 37.56 -2.97
N GLY A 703 -2.36 37.38 -3.23
CA GLY A 703 -3.42 37.98 -2.44
C GLY A 703 -3.45 37.52 -0.98
N ARG A 704 -2.99 36.31 -0.68
CA ARG A 704 -2.81 35.84 0.70
C ARG A 704 -1.64 36.55 1.39
N VAL A 705 -0.55 36.75 0.70
CA VAL A 705 0.63 37.47 1.23
C VAL A 705 0.30 38.95 1.48
N ASP A 706 -0.52 39.57 0.63
CA ASP A 706 -0.91 40.97 0.78
C ASP A 706 -1.99 41.20 1.87
N LEU A 707 -2.79 40.20 2.22
CA LEU A 707 -3.78 40.27 3.32
C LEU A 707 -3.12 40.15 4.71
N ILE A 708 -1.84 39.78 4.76
CA ILE A 708 -1.07 39.54 5.99
C ILE A 708 -0.07 40.69 6.26
N LYS A 709 0.10 41.64 5.32
CA LYS A 709 0.79 42.91 5.54
C LYS A 709 -0.19 43.96 6.06
#